data_055f6c297eb4b41a9ed1dda6ffa62f10
#
_entry.id   055f6c297eb4b41a9ed1dda6ffa62f10
#
_cell.length_a   1.000
_cell.length_b   1.000
_cell.length_c   1.000
_cell.angle_alpha   90.00
_cell.angle_beta   90.00
_cell.angle_gamma   90.00
#
_symmetry.space_group_name_H-M   'P 1'
#
loop_
_entity.id
_entity.type
_entity.pdbx_description
1 polymer ?
#
loop_
_entity_poly.entity_id
_entity_poly.type
_entity_poly.pdbx_seq_one_letter_code
_entity_poly.pdbx_strand_id
1 'polypeptide(L)'
;MNNLIPKLVRITVLLILGILCFKHQLIARNYYVDPSSTLSIANGSFTNPWKTISQVNAGTVGLLPGDSVLFKRGQILSGRLIVYASGTALAPIVYSAYGTGNMPELTYTASDIITITNRQYIVIDGLKIIDKTMSITDHTIIAKISYGITLQNSPYCTIKNCEITLVGVAIAVQEGSDFTTITSNYLHNLRAVRNTVGGDDDYGANAMVIGTSNNTISNNRLEDCWATSYDYGYDGGAVEFFGTTISDNKILYNTALNCNGFMEIGSNTYGIASNNLIGYNKIINCGQTGTFHNKKNGFAVQIDNLKFYNNVIIENKIQFNKIRTLFWYSDPSKIDMVIIKNNIIWLSTGENVVNNYQDTSQLIHTNNIYKIRNGIIGYSIDSSERYYINDEQIFKDTSGTSENWDLHLLPHSPAIDLGIDVGLNKDFDNQSLNGLPDAGVYEYQYSDSIPPLSIITDIGTIKCSGGTTEVTIQATGGSPPYYGTGTFTLKAGTYTIIVTDAVGVSKTMILNINEPAPIQFSIEYSILTNYNSLTNLRVNANGGVAPYTYQLNDGIYQSSNLFNNLSFGNYTISVKDANGCISTQQVILVVTSITTDPDKKLTLRITPNPSNNYFTVNTIKYKGSFVTMNLNVYNAFGQVVYSARGLSNVTYTFGANFIPGNYVLVAQVDGTVQAVKLVKL
;
A
#
# COMPACT_ATOMS: atom_id res chain seq x y z
N MET A 1 56.99 -7.32 -12.39
CA MET A 1 55.88 -8.18 -12.81
C MET A 1 55.17 -8.95 -11.67
N ASN A 2 55.43 -8.69 -10.39
CA ASN A 2 54.93 -9.53 -9.27
C ASN A 2 53.79 -8.95 -8.43
N ASN A 3 53.11 -7.88 -8.87
CA ASN A 3 52.03 -7.24 -8.09
C ASN A 3 50.69 -7.12 -8.84
N LEU A 4 50.54 -7.71 -10.01
CA LEU A 4 49.27 -7.67 -10.77
C LEU A 4 48.38 -8.91 -10.57
N ILE A 5 48.98 -10.05 -10.23
CA ILE A 5 48.25 -11.33 -10.08
C ILE A 5 47.31 -11.34 -8.86
N PRO A 6 47.62 -10.79 -7.67
CA PRO A 6 46.68 -10.79 -6.53
C PRO A 6 45.48 -9.87 -6.70
N LYS A 7 45.61 -8.80 -7.49
CA LYS A 7 44.47 -7.90 -7.76
C LYS A 7 43.45 -8.47 -8.76
N LEU A 8 43.96 -9.17 -9.79
CA LEU A 8 43.05 -9.83 -10.75
C LEU A 8 42.26 -10.96 -10.08
N VAL A 9 42.89 -11.78 -9.25
CA VAL A 9 42.21 -12.87 -8.53
C VAL A 9 41.16 -12.32 -7.56
N ARG A 10 41.41 -11.18 -6.85
CA ARG A 10 40.39 -10.53 -6.01
C ARG A 10 39.23 -9.94 -6.78
N ILE A 11 39.46 -9.37 -7.96
CA ILE A 11 38.39 -8.82 -8.81
C ILE A 11 37.58 -9.97 -9.41
N THR A 12 38.20 -11.08 -9.80
CA THR A 12 37.50 -12.24 -10.34
C THR A 12 36.68 -12.95 -9.26
N VAL A 13 37.14 -13.05 -8.01
CA VAL A 13 36.40 -13.62 -6.91
C VAL A 13 35.24 -12.70 -6.48
N LEU A 14 35.40 -11.37 -6.51
CA LEU A 14 34.31 -10.42 -6.29
C LEU A 14 33.27 -10.42 -7.41
N LEU A 15 33.68 -10.62 -8.67
CA LEU A 15 32.76 -10.79 -9.80
C LEU A 15 32.04 -12.14 -9.74
N ILE A 16 32.70 -13.21 -9.33
CA ILE A 16 32.09 -14.53 -9.17
C ILE A 16 31.14 -14.55 -7.96
N LEU A 17 31.46 -13.89 -6.84
CA LEU A 17 30.55 -13.69 -5.71
C LEU A 17 29.36 -12.78 -6.08
N GLY A 18 29.54 -11.79 -6.95
CA GLY A 18 28.48 -10.96 -7.49
C GLY A 18 27.52 -11.70 -8.45
N ILE A 19 28.02 -12.70 -9.16
CA ILE A 19 27.23 -13.51 -10.11
C ILE A 19 26.52 -14.69 -9.39
N LEU A 20 27.00 -15.12 -8.22
CA LEU A 20 26.36 -16.15 -7.39
C LEU A 20 25.17 -15.61 -6.57
N CYS A 21 24.97 -14.30 -6.51
CA CYS A 21 23.68 -13.72 -6.11
C CYS A 21 22.66 -13.83 -7.26
N PHE A 22 22.39 -15.02 -7.75
CA PHE A 22 21.11 -15.26 -8.41
C PHE A 22 20.02 -15.02 -7.36
N LYS A 23 19.50 -13.80 -7.35
CA LYS A 23 18.19 -13.55 -6.79
C LYS A 23 17.27 -14.59 -7.42
N HIS A 24 16.93 -15.63 -6.68
CA HIS A 24 15.66 -16.28 -6.91
C HIS A 24 14.69 -15.12 -6.86
N GLN A 25 14.18 -14.70 -7.99
CA GLN A 25 13.11 -13.74 -8.07
C GLN A 25 11.95 -14.46 -7.38
N LEU A 26 11.81 -14.20 -6.08
CA LEU A 26 10.70 -14.73 -5.31
C LEU A 26 9.46 -14.15 -5.99
N ILE A 27 8.73 -14.98 -6.69
CA ILE A 27 7.49 -14.56 -7.36
C ILE A 27 6.52 -14.24 -6.24
N ALA A 28 6.11 -12.99 -6.17
CA ALA A 28 5.10 -12.53 -5.23
C ALA A 28 3.82 -13.36 -5.42
N ARG A 29 3.23 -13.82 -4.32
CA ARG A 29 2.05 -14.67 -4.33
C ARG A 29 0.87 -13.93 -3.76
N ASN A 30 -0.30 -14.23 -4.33
CA ASN A 30 -1.56 -13.79 -3.78
C ASN A 30 -2.19 -14.93 -2.97
N TYR A 31 -2.57 -14.62 -1.75
CA TYR A 31 -3.37 -15.47 -0.88
C TYR A 31 -4.77 -14.88 -0.74
N TYR A 32 -5.77 -15.71 -0.75
CA TYR A 32 -7.16 -15.29 -0.80
C TYR A 32 -7.91 -15.68 0.45
N VAL A 33 -8.81 -14.80 0.88
CA VAL A 33 -9.65 -14.99 2.06
C VAL A 33 -11.11 -14.84 1.65
N ASP A 34 -11.89 -15.91 1.79
CA ASP A 34 -13.31 -15.93 1.44
C ASP A 34 -14.09 -16.78 2.45
N PRO A 35 -14.74 -16.17 3.45
CA PRO A 35 -15.55 -16.91 4.43
C PRO A 35 -16.77 -17.61 3.81
N SER A 36 -17.22 -17.19 2.63
CA SER A 36 -18.33 -17.83 1.93
C SER A 36 -17.98 -19.11 1.17
N SER A 37 -16.69 -19.46 1.10
CA SER A 37 -16.24 -20.68 0.43
C SER A 37 -16.75 -21.96 1.15
N THR A 38 -17.34 -22.87 0.40
CA THR A 38 -17.86 -24.16 0.91
C THR A 38 -16.81 -25.27 0.89
N LEU A 39 -15.64 -25.04 0.31
CA LEU A 39 -14.60 -26.06 0.13
C LEU A 39 -14.01 -26.52 1.47
N SER A 40 -13.69 -27.78 1.60
CA SER A 40 -13.15 -28.37 2.84
C SER A 40 -11.69 -27.96 3.09
N ILE A 41 -10.89 -27.81 2.02
CA ILE A 41 -9.49 -27.41 2.09
C ILE A 41 -9.40 -25.89 2.05
N ALA A 42 -8.60 -25.30 2.93
CA ALA A 42 -8.36 -23.86 2.99
C ALA A 42 -6.84 -23.61 3.11
N ASN A 43 -6.17 -23.44 1.98
CA ASN A 43 -4.72 -23.22 1.90
C ASN A 43 -4.33 -21.81 1.43
N GLY A 44 -5.31 -20.93 1.27
CA GLY A 44 -5.11 -19.54 0.82
C GLY A 44 -4.99 -19.38 -0.71
N SER A 45 -5.06 -20.44 -1.50
CA SER A 45 -5.14 -20.28 -2.95
C SER A 45 -6.50 -19.71 -3.36
N PHE A 46 -6.60 -19.19 -4.57
CA PHE A 46 -7.87 -18.68 -5.08
C PHE A 46 -8.97 -19.74 -5.09
N THR A 47 -8.63 -20.95 -5.46
CA THR A 47 -9.57 -22.10 -5.48
C THR A 47 -9.87 -22.67 -4.08
N ASN A 48 -8.98 -22.47 -3.10
CA ASN A 48 -9.14 -22.95 -1.74
C ASN A 48 -8.79 -21.82 -0.74
N PRO A 49 -9.56 -20.73 -0.70
CA PRO A 49 -9.26 -19.57 0.13
C PRO A 49 -9.33 -19.89 1.61
N TRP A 50 -8.60 -19.15 2.42
CA TRP A 50 -8.82 -19.14 3.86
C TRP A 50 -10.22 -18.60 4.17
N LYS A 51 -10.84 -19.11 5.22
CA LYS A 51 -12.22 -18.76 5.58
C LYS A 51 -12.32 -17.95 6.85
N THR A 52 -11.31 -18.00 7.68
CA THR A 52 -11.30 -17.38 9.01
C THR A 52 -9.99 -16.63 9.24
N ILE A 53 -10.01 -15.64 10.10
CA ILE A 53 -8.79 -14.93 10.52
C ILE A 53 -7.77 -15.87 11.16
N SER A 54 -8.22 -16.91 11.89
CA SER A 54 -7.31 -17.92 12.44
C SER A 54 -6.54 -18.67 11.34
N GLN A 55 -7.19 -19.01 10.24
CA GLN A 55 -6.52 -19.63 9.09
C GLN A 55 -5.57 -18.65 8.38
N VAL A 56 -5.96 -17.38 8.26
CA VAL A 56 -5.08 -16.32 7.74
C VAL A 56 -3.82 -16.25 8.60
N ASN A 57 -3.99 -16.10 9.91
CA ASN A 57 -2.87 -15.99 10.86
C ASN A 57 -1.93 -17.21 10.77
N ALA A 58 -2.47 -18.41 10.71
CA ALA A 58 -1.67 -19.63 10.57
C ALA A 58 -0.94 -19.71 9.22
N GLY A 59 -1.60 -19.27 8.15
CA GLY A 59 -1.06 -19.33 6.79
C GLY A 59 -0.05 -18.23 6.45
N THR A 60 -0.08 -17.10 7.17
CA THR A 60 0.76 -15.93 6.87
C THR A 60 2.12 -15.92 7.59
N VAL A 61 2.41 -16.92 8.43
CA VAL A 61 3.72 -17.04 9.12
C VAL A 61 4.90 -17.14 8.14
N GLY A 62 4.68 -17.70 6.96
CA GLY A 62 5.70 -17.92 5.93
C GLY A 62 5.59 -16.99 4.72
N LEU A 63 4.91 -15.84 4.83
CA LEU A 63 4.87 -14.86 3.74
C LEU A 63 6.26 -14.33 3.42
N LEU A 64 6.48 -14.08 2.14
CA LEU A 64 7.72 -13.51 1.61
C LEU A 64 7.47 -12.05 1.17
N PRO A 65 8.52 -11.22 1.11
CA PRO A 65 8.39 -9.87 0.58
C PRO A 65 7.73 -9.86 -0.80
N GLY A 66 6.71 -9.00 -0.95
CA GLY A 66 5.88 -8.88 -2.15
C GLY A 66 4.60 -9.73 -2.14
N ASP A 67 4.44 -10.66 -1.20
CA ASP A 67 3.20 -11.44 -1.10
C ASP A 67 2.00 -10.55 -0.70
N SER A 68 0.80 -10.96 -1.11
CA SER A 68 -0.43 -10.26 -0.78
C SER A 68 -1.46 -11.18 -0.17
N VAL A 69 -2.19 -10.69 0.82
CA VAL A 69 -3.36 -11.33 1.44
C VAL A 69 -4.60 -10.55 1.04
N LEU A 70 -5.47 -11.15 0.27
CA LEU A 70 -6.59 -10.50 -0.38
C LEU A 70 -7.90 -10.98 0.22
N PHE A 71 -8.64 -10.08 0.83
CA PHE A 71 -9.94 -10.31 1.45
C PHE A 71 -11.06 -10.06 0.45
N LYS A 72 -12.01 -10.98 0.35
CA LYS A 72 -13.14 -10.86 -0.58
C LYS A 72 -14.07 -9.73 -0.16
N ARG A 73 -14.37 -8.83 -1.09
CA ARG A 73 -15.35 -7.76 -0.87
C ARG A 73 -16.73 -8.31 -0.54
N GLY A 74 -17.50 -7.56 0.25
CA GLY A 74 -18.83 -7.92 0.71
C GLY A 74 -18.85 -9.01 1.81
N GLN A 75 -17.70 -9.42 2.32
CA GLN A 75 -17.59 -10.43 3.37
C GLN A 75 -17.24 -9.82 4.73
N ILE A 76 -17.63 -10.52 5.79
CA ILE A 76 -17.36 -10.16 7.18
C ILE A 76 -16.51 -11.26 7.80
N LEU A 77 -15.41 -10.85 8.43
CA LEU A 77 -14.51 -11.76 9.13
C LEU A 77 -14.37 -11.32 10.59
N SER A 78 -14.54 -12.28 11.50
CA SER A 78 -14.31 -12.06 12.93
C SER A 78 -13.00 -12.68 13.35
N GLY A 79 -12.20 -11.93 14.10
CA GLY A 79 -10.93 -12.37 14.67
C GLY A 79 -9.84 -11.29 14.59
N ARG A 80 -8.83 -11.44 15.43
CA ARG A 80 -7.65 -10.58 15.44
C ARG A 80 -6.69 -10.98 14.31
N LEU A 81 -6.46 -10.08 13.38
CA LEU A 81 -5.47 -10.25 12.33
C LEU A 81 -4.08 -9.89 12.87
N ILE A 82 -3.17 -10.85 12.89
CA ILE A 82 -1.79 -10.67 13.33
C ILE A 82 -0.87 -10.76 12.11
N VAL A 83 -0.04 -9.75 11.92
CA VAL A 83 0.95 -9.72 10.84
C VAL A 83 2.22 -10.42 11.30
N TYR A 84 2.60 -11.51 10.65
CA TYR A 84 3.72 -12.35 11.06
C TYR A 84 5.00 -12.17 10.24
N ALA A 85 4.94 -11.54 9.07
CA ALA A 85 6.09 -11.39 8.19
C ALA A 85 6.34 -9.92 7.84
N SER A 86 7.54 -9.60 7.41
CA SER A 86 7.95 -8.27 6.95
C SER A 86 8.16 -8.26 5.44
N GLY A 87 7.78 -7.14 4.80
CA GLY A 87 8.16 -6.84 3.44
C GLY A 87 9.55 -6.19 3.35
N THR A 88 9.81 -5.59 2.22
CA THR A 88 10.97 -4.71 1.95
C THR A 88 10.50 -3.45 1.24
N ALA A 89 11.36 -2.43 1.15
CA ALA A 89 11.02 -1.18 0.47
C ALA A 89 10.56 -1.38 -0.99
N LEU A 90 11.13 -2.35 -1.69
CA LEU A 90 10.79 -2.67 -3.09
C LEU A 90 9.69 -3.74 -3.23
N ALA A 91 9.36 -4.44 -2.16
CA ALA A 91 8.42 -5.54 -2.15
C ALA A 91 7.69 -5.60 -0.78
N PRO A 92 6.79 -4.66 -0.49
CA PRO A 92 6.01 -4.68 0.74
C PRO A 92 5.06 -5.89 0.75
N ILE A 93 4.67 -6.33 1.94
CA ILE A 93 3.57 -7.29 2.10
C ILE A 93 2.27 -6.51 2.18
N VAL A 94 1.28 -6.91 1.37
CA VAL A 94 0.02 -6.19 1.22
C VAL A 94 -1.15 -7.00 1.77
N TYR A 95 -1.93 -6.39 2.65
CA TYR A 95 -3.24 -6.89 3.08
C TYR A 95 -4.29 -5.98 2.46
N SER A 96 -5.06 -6.49 1.50
CA SER A 96 -6.00 -5.68 0.73
C SER A 96 -7.28 -6.45 0.38
N ALA A 97 -8.12 -5.86 -0.47
CA ALA A 97 -9.38 -6.43 -0.91
C ALA A 97 -9.32 -6.94 -2.35
N TYR A 98 -10.18 -7.92 -2.69
CA TYR A 98 -10.39 -8.36 -4.08
C TYR A 98 -11.87 -8.56 -4.39
N GLY A 99 -12.18 -8.64 -5.68
CA GLY A 99 -13.54 -8.79 -6.18
C GLY A 99 -14.32 -7.47 -6.19
N THR A 100 -15.63 -7.55 -6.27
CA THR A 100 -16.54 -6.40 -6.36
C THR A 100 -17.44 -6.31 -5.12
N GLY A 101 -18.01 -5.15 -4.86
CA GLY A 101 -18.90 -4.88 -3.72
C GLY A 101 -18.26 -4.04 -2.62
N ASN A 102 -18.91 -3.99 -1.46
CA ASN A 102 -18.44 -3.23 -0.31
C ASN A 102 -17.08 -3.71 0.19
N MET A 103 -16.34 -2.87 0.90
CA MET A 103 -15.09 -3.27 1.54
C MET A 103 -15.30 -4.52 2.41
N PRO A 104 -14.30 -5.44 2.47
CA PRO A 104 -14.35 -6.53 3.43
C PRO A 104 -14.30 -5.98 4.85
N GLU A 105 -15.18 -6.48 5.72
CA GLU A 105 -15.27 -6.01 7.10
C GLU A 105 -14.48 -6.93 8.03
N LEU A 106 -13.61 -6.35 8.83
CA LEU A 106 -12.92 -7.02 9.93
C LEU A 106 -13.50 -6.56 11.25
N THR A 107 -13.84 -7.51 12.11
CA THR A 107 -14.38 -7.24 13.46
C THR A 107 -13.83 -8.21 14.48
N TYR A 108 -13.68 -7.76 15.75
CA TYR A 108 -13.27 -8.63 16.85
C TYR A 108 -13.74 -8.03 18.17
N THR A 109 -14.17 -8.84 19.12
CA THR A 109 -14.84 -8.36 20.34
C THR A 109 -13.96 -8.36 21.60
N ALA A 110 -12.74 -8.88 21.54
CA ALA A 110 -11.91 -9.09 22.72
C ALA A 110 -10.63 -8.26 22.77
N SER A 111 -10.18 -7.66 21.66
CA SER A 111 -8.97 -6.83 21.58
C SER A 111 -8.88 -6.13 20.22
N ASP A 112 -7.72 -5.55 19.89
CA ASP A 112 -7.40 -4.94 18.61
C ASP A 112 -7.69 -5.85 17.42
N ILE A 113 -8.13 -5.28 16.31
CA ILE A 113 -8.49 -6.06 15.12
C ILE A 113 -7.25 -6.40 14.30
N ILE A 114 -6.39 -5.42 14.03
CA ILE A 114 -5.15 -5.64 13.26
C ILE A 114 -3.96 -5.25 14.12
N THR A 115 -3.01 -6.18 14.27
CA THR A 115 -1.79 -5.94 15.02
C THR A 115 -0.57 -6.19 14.16
N ILE A 116 0.31 -5.18 14.09
CA ILE A 116 1.58 -5.22 13.39
C ILE A 116 2.65 -4.97 14.43
N THR A 117 3.38 -6.03 14.83
CA THR A 117 4.40 -5.95 15.88
C THR A 117 5.72 -6.49 15.40
N ASN A 118 6.80 -5.72 15.51
CA ASN A 118 8.14 -6.07 15.04
C ASN A 118 8.16 -6.44 13.53
N ARG A 119 7.40 -5.72 12.73
CA ARG A 119 7.30 -5.94 11.28
C ARG A 119 7.47 -4.61 10.55
N GLN A 120 7.93 -4.68 9.29
CA GLN A 120 8.17 -3.48 8.50
C GLN A 120 7.71 -3.68 7.06
N TYR A 121 7.48 -2.57 6.37
CA TYR A 121 7.02 -2.55 4.98
C TYR A 121 5.73 -3.36 4.78
N ILE A 122 4.74 -3.06 5.61
CA ILE A 122 3.39 -3.63 5.54
C ILE A 122 2.45 -2.60 4.97
N VAL A 123 1.58 -3.01 4.05
CA VAL A 123 0.50 -2.18 3.51
C VAL A 123 -0.84 -2.76 3.91
N ILE A 124 -1.66 -1.98 4.60
CA ILE A 124 -3.08 -2.26 4.84
C ILE A 124 -3.88 -1.34 3.92
N ASP A 125 -4.70 -1.91 3.05
CA ASP A 125 -5.35 -1.16 1.96
C ASP A 125 -6.80 -1.61 1.72
N GLY A 126 -7.74 -0.68 1.81
CA GLY A 126 -9.12 -0.90 1.39
C GLY A 126 -9.94 -1.86 2.26
N LEU A 127 -9.68 -1.90 3.57
CA LEU A 127 -10.39 -2.71 4.55
C LEU A 127 -11.31 -1.84 5.41
N LYS A 128 -12.47 -2.39 5.77
CA LYS A 128 -13.36 -1.82 6.78
C LYS A 128 -13.13 -2.49 8.13
N ILE A 129 -12.87 -1.70 9.16
CA ILE A 129 -12.65 -2.15 10.54
C ILE A 129 -13.75 -1.56 11.41
N ILE A 130 -14.50 -2.42 12.09
CA ILE A 130 -15.70 -2.00 12.79
C ILE A 130 -15.99 -2.87 14.01
N ASP A 131 -16.40 -2.23 15.12
CA ASP A 131 -17.07 -2.91 16.20
C ASP A 131 -18.59 -2.95 15.95
N LYS A 132 -19.07 -4.05 15.40
CA LYS A 132 -20.50 -4.25 15.06
C LYS A 132 -21.41 -4.33 16.27
N THR A 133 -20.87 -4.36 17.47
CA THR A 133 -21.66 -4.39 18.71
C THR A 133 -21.96 -2.99 19.24
N MET A 134 -21.35 -1.96 18.65
CA MET A 134 -21.51 -0.57 19.04
C MET A 134 -22.60 0.13 18.23
N SER A 135 -23.18 1.17 18.83
CA SER A 135 -24.17 2.05 18.18
C SER A 135 -23.47 3.26 17.56
N ILE A 136 -23.92 3.69 16.40
CA ILE A 136 -23.44 4.91 15.76
C ILE A 136 -23.91 6.19 16.47
N THR A 137 -24.99 6.12 17.22
CA THR A 137 -25.62 7.29 17.89
C THR A 137 -25.34 7.38 19.40
N ASP A 138 -24.87 6.30 20.01
CA ASP A 138 -24.64 6.28 21.46
C ASP A 138 -23.13 6.39 21.76
N HIS A 139 -22.70 7.59 22.10
CA HIS A 139 -21.31 7.90 22.44
C HIS A 139 -20.99 7.67 23.93
N THR A 140 -21.90 7.09 24.71
CA THR A 140 -21.67 6.79 26.13
C THR A 140 -21.09 5.39 26.35
N ILE A 141 -21.17 4.54 25.34
CA ILE A 141 -20.76 3.14 25.44
C ILE A 141 -19.25 3.02 25.20
N ILE A 142 -18.58 2.28 26.05
CA ILE A 142 -17.16 1.94 25.91
C ILE A 142 -17.01 0.93 24.76
N ALA A 143 -16.08 1.19 23.85
CA ALA A 143 -15.75 0.29 22.76
C ALA A 143 -15.23 -1.06 23.29
N LYS A 144 -15.70 -2.17 22.74
CA LYS A 144 -15.14 -3.51 23.01
C LYS A 144 -13.83 -3.71 22.27
N ILE A 145 -13.70 -3.04 21.13
CA ILE A 145 -12.48 -3.03 20.32
C ILE A 145 -11.70 -1.78 20.69
N SER A 146 -10.63 -1.93 21.46
CA SER A 146 -9.82 -0.80 21.92
C SER A 146 -9.12 -0.10 20.77
N TYR A 147 -8.49 -0.88 19.86
CA TYR A 147 -7.76 -0.34 18.73
C TYR A 147 -8.16 -1.02 17.42
N GLY A 148 -8.40 -0.24 16.38
CA GLY A 148 -8.65 -0.77 15.04
C GLY A 148 -7.38 -1.39 14.45
N ILE A 149 -6.33 -0.58 14.30
CA ILE A 149 -5.00 -1.01 13.82
C ILE A 149 -3.93 -0.53 14.80
N THR A 150 -3.08 -1.44 15.27
CA THR A 150 -1.94 -1.12 16.14
C THR A 150 -0.64 -1.47 15.45
N LEU A 151 0.29 -0.52 15.40
CA LEU A 151 1.67 -0.69 14.99
C LEU A 151 2.57 -0.53 16.20
N GLN A 152 3.44 -1.50 16.46
CA GLN A 152 4.43 -1.45 17.54
C GLN A 152 5.78 -1.95 17.03
N ASN A 153 6.82 -1.14 17.15
CA ASN A 153 8.16 -1.42 16.60
C ASN A 153 8.08 -1.87 15.12
N SER A 154 7.27 -1.13 14.32
CA SER A 154 6.88 -1.54 12.98
C SER A 154 7.00 -0.38 11.98
N PRO A 155 8.25 0.00 11.61
CA PRO A 155 8.50 1.14 10.74
C PRO A 155 8.16 0.87 9.28
N TYR A 156 8.04 1.96 8.50
CA TYR A 156 7.80 1.92 7.04
C TYR A 156 6.50 1.22 6.64
N CYS A 157 5.48 1.27 7.49
CA CYS A 157 4.16 0.72 7.17
C CYS A 157 3.28 1.76 6.48
N THR A 158 2.30 1.30 5.72
CA THR A 158 1.30 2.15 5.06
C THR A 158 -0.10 1.67 5.38
N ILE A 159 -0.96 2.57 5.85
CA ILE A 159 -2.39 2.33 6.08
C ILE A 159 -3.16 3.29 5.17
N LYS A 160 -3.92 2.75 4.23
CA LYS A 160 -4.59 3.58 3.23
C LYS A 160 -5.95 3.04 2.80
N ASN A 161 -6.82 3.95 2.31
CA ASN A 161 -8.13 3.64 1.76
C ASN A 161 -9.01 2.79 2.69
N CYS A 162 -8.76 2.82 3.99
CA CYS A 162 -9.52 2.06 4.99
C CYS A 162 -10.65 2.89 5.56
N GLU A 163 -11.75 2.23 5.94
CA GLU A 163 -12.81 2.78 6.77
C GLU A 163 -12.71 2.17 8.17
N ILE A 164 -12.55 3.00 9.20
CA ILE A 164 -12.45 2.53 10.59
C ILE A 164 -13.48 3.27 11.44
N THR A 165 -14.33 2.51 12.11
CA THR A 165 -15.46 3.09 12.84
C THR A 165 -15.86 2.26 14.06
N LEU A 166 -16.48 2.94 15.02
CA LEU A 166 -17.07 2.34 16.24
C LEU A 166 -16.05 1.62 17.15
N VAL A 167 -14.78 1.87 16.96
CA VAL A 167 -13.67 1.39 17.82
C VAL A 167 -13.22 2.50 18.77
N GLY A 168 -12.33 2.18 19.71
CA GLY A 168 -11.79 3.16 20.66
C GLY A 168 -10.82 4.12 20.01
N VAL A 169 -9.70 3.61 19.52
CA VAL A 169 -8.70 4.33 18.71
C VAL A 169 -8.64 3.68 17.33
N ALA A 170 -8.79 4.46 16.27
CA ALA A 170 -8.82 3.85 14.95
C ALA A 170 -7.43 3.34 14.53
N ILE A 171 -6.38 4.16 14.68
CA ILE A 171 -5.00 3.77 14.34
C ILE A 171 -4.04 4.21 15.45
N ALA A 172 -3.28 3.27 16.02
CA ALA A 172 -2.23 3.54 16.99
C ALA A 172 -0.85 3.23 16.39
N VAL A 173 0.03 4.24 16.33
CA VAL A 173 1.41 4.13 15.87
C VAL A 173 2.32 4.30 17.09
N GLN A 174 2.72 3.17 17.67
CA GLN A 174 3.47 3.11 18.91
C GLN A 174 4.99 3.12 18.66
N GLU A 175 5.74 3.28 19.72
CA GLU A 175 7.21 3.36 19.73
C GLU A 175 7.89 2.40 18.73
N GLY A 176 8.89 2.89 18.00
CA GLY A 176 9.63 2.15 16.98
C GLY A 176 8.90 1.99 15.63
N SER A 177 7.74 2.65 15.43
CA SER A 177 6.97 2.57 14.19
C SER A 177 7.11 3.82 13.33
N ASP A 178 8.33 4.35 13.22
CA ASP A 178 8.65 5.53 12.43
C ASP A 178 8.43 5.32 10.92
N PHE A 179 8.35 6.42 10.19
CA PHE A 179 8.17 6.43 8.73
C PHE A 179 6.87 5.74 8.27
N THR A 180 5.86 5.75 9.14
CA THR A 180 4.52 5.23 8.79
C THR A 180 3.78 6.25 7.94
N THR A 181 3.08 5.75 6.90
CA THR A 181 2.19 6.55 6.05
C THR A 181 0.74 6.18 6.33
N ILE A 182 -0.09 7.17 6.70
CA ILE A 182 -1.53 7.01 6.92
C ILE A 182 -2.24 7.95 5.95
N THR A 183 -2.88 7.40 4.92
CA THR A 183 -3.42 8.26 3.85
C THR A 183 -4.74 7.76 3.28
N SER A 184 -5.63 8.70 2.93
CA SER A 184 -6.90 8.41 2.26
C SER A 184 -7.82 7.47 3.04
N ASN A 185 -7.77 7.53 4.38
CA ASN A 185 -8.65 6.74 5.24
C ASN A 185 -9.86 7.57 5.68
N TYR A 186 -10.98 6.88 5.96
CA TYR A 186 -12.15 7.45 6.60
C TYR A 186 -12.29 6.89 8.03
N LEU A 187 -11.95 7.70 9.02
CA LEU A 187 -11.95 7.35 10.44
C LEU A 187 -13.06 8.13 11.13
N HIS A 188 -14.05 7.42 11.69
CA HIS A 188 -15.24 8.13 12.15
C HIS A 188 -16.04 7.42 13.24
N ASN A 189 -16.88 8.19 13.96
CA ASN A 189 -17.81 7.67 14.96
C ASN A 189 -17.13 6.79 16.01
N LEU A 190 -16.06 7.30 16.61
CA LEU A 190 -15.25 6.55 17.56
C LEU A 190 -15.87 6.52 18.96
N ARG A 191 -15.36 5.68 19.85
CA ARG A 191 -15.89 5.42 21.18
C ARG A 191 -14.78 5.48 22.23
N ALA A 192 -15.16 5.70 23.49
CA ALA A 192 -14.20 5.63 24.60
C ALA A 192 -13.57 4.23 24.70
N VAL A 193 -12.29 4.16 25.02
CA VAL A 193 -11.62 2.92 25.43
C VAL A 193 -11.83 2.71 26.94
N ARG A 194 -11.75 3.78 27.71
CA ARG A 194 -11.96 3.81 29.14
C ARG A 194 -12.82 5.02 29.50
N ASN A 195 -13.80 4.84 30.38
CA ASN A 195 -14.67 5.88 30.87
C ASN A 195 -15.14 5.50 32.28
N THR A 196 -14.45 5.99 33.32
CA THR A 196 -14.64 5.61 34.73
C THR A 196 -14.88 6.84 35.60
N VAL A 197 -15.67 6.68 36.63
CA VAL A 197 -15.98 7.82 37.52
C VAL A 197 -14.77 8.18 38.36
N GLY A 198 -14.17 9.33 38.09
CA GLY A 198 -13.00 9.88 38.79
C GLY A 198 -11.72 9.14 38.49
N GLY A 199 -10.60 9.82 38.57
CA GLY A 199 -9.29 9.23 38.35
C GLY A 199 -8.38 10.01 37.43
N ASP A 200 -8.87 10.83 36.55
CA ASP A 200 -8.10 11.48 35.46
C ASP A 200 -7.50 10.43 34.50
N ASP A 201 -8.32 9.44 34.14
CA ASP A 201 -7.89 8.26 33.39
C ASP A 201 -8.81 7.84 32.25
N ASP A 202 -9.83 8.64 31.96
CA ASP A 202 -10.66 8.43 30.79
C ASP A 202 -9.84 8.60 29.51
N TYR A 203 -10.14 7.77 28.52
CA TYR A 203 -9.33 7.70 27.32
C TYR A 203 -10.10 7.11 26.13
N GLY A 204 -9.85 7.61 24.94
CA GLY A 204 -10.31 7.01 23.70
C GLY A 204 -11.02 7.99 22.76
N ALA A 205 -11.72 7.43 21.79
CA ALA A 205 -12.34 8.13 20.66
C ALA A 205 -11.34 8.93 19.79
N ASN A 206 -10.07 8.51 19.76
CA ASN A 206 -9.05 9.13 18.93
C ASN A 206 -8.97 8.49 17.55
N ALA A 207 -9.02 9.30 16.49
CA ALA A 207 -8.82 8.76 15.14
C ALA A 207 -7.39 8.21 15.00
N MET A 208 -6.41 8.91 15.52
CA MET A 208 -5.01 8.44 15.49
C MET A 208 -4.28 8.80 16.78
N VAL A 209 -3.51 7.84 17.29
CA VAL A 209 -2.52 8.07 18.36
C VAL A 209 -1.15 7.78 17.79
N ILE A 210 -0.28 8.80 17.76
CA ILE A 210 1.06 8.76 17.16
C ILE A 210 2.10 8.96 18.26
N GLY A 211 2.86 7.91 18.56
CA GLY A 211 3.92 7.91 19.58
C GLY A 211 5.33 7.92 19.00
N THR A 212 5.52 8.25 17.73
CA THR A 212 6.81 8.15 17.03
C THR A 212 7.05 9.30 16.05
N SER A 213 8.16 9.25 15.34
CA SER A 213 8.66 10.33 14.50
C SER A 213 8.61 9.99 12.99
N ASN A 214 8.78 11.01 12.13
CA ASN A 214 8.91 10.89 10.68
C ASN A 214 7.70 10.29 9.97
N ASN A 215 6.50 10.38 10.54
CA ASN A 215 5.28 9.84 9.93
C ASN A 215 4.62 10.86 8.99
N THR A 216 3.90 10.35 7.99
CA THR A 216 3.10 11.17 7.08
C THR A 216 1.63 10.77 7.18
N ILE A 217 0.80 11.72 7.59
CA ILE A 217 -0.64 11.56 7.78
C ILE A 217 -1.33 12.51 6.81
N SER A 218 -1.95 11.99 5.75
CA SER A 218 -2.43 12.86 4.69
C SER A 218 -3.73 12.39 4.05
N ASN A 219 -4.53 13.35 3.55
CA ASN A 219 -5.75 13.06 2.79
C ASN A 219 -6.78 12.19 3.53
N ASN A 220 -6.73 12.15 4.85
CA ASN A 220 -7.70 11.39 5.64
C ASN A 220 -8.93 12.27 5.94
N ARG A 221 -10.10 11.62 6.04
CA ARG A 221 -11.32 12.20 6.57
C ARG A 221 -11.51 11.67 7.99
N LEU A 222 -11.57 12.57 8.97
CA LEU A 222 -11.70 12.29 10.39
C LEU A 222 -13.00 12.93 10.85
N GLU A 223 -13.96 12.15 11.34
CA GLU A 223 -15.31 12.68 11.59
C GLU A 223 -15.93 12.08 12.84
N ASP A 224 -16.53 12.92 13.68
CA ASP A 224 -17.18 12.48 14.92
C ASP A 224 -16.26 11.61 15.81
N CYS A 225 -15.00 12.06 15.95
CA CYS A 225 -14.01 11.43 16.80
C CYS A 225 -14.12 11.97 18.21
N TRP A 226 -15.10 11.48 18.98
CA TRP A 226 -15.38 11.88 20.35
C TRP A 226 -16.25 10.88 21.09
N ALA A 227 -16.15 10.89 22.41
CA ALA A 227 -17.01 10.13 23.32
C ALA A 227 -17.33 10.98 24.58
N THR A 228 -18.34 10.59 25.32
CA THR A 228 -18.56 11.18 26.65
C THR A 228 -17.49 10.69 27.61
N SER A 229 -17.10 11.54 28.57
CA SER A 229 -16.11 11.26 29.59
C SER A 229 -16.61 11.74 30.95
N TYR A 230 -16.39 10.93 31.98
CA TYR A 230 -16.67 11.35 33.36
C TYR A 230 -15.66 12.39 33.85
N ASP A 231 -14.39 12.28 33.44
CA ASP A 231 -13.33 13.17 33.90
C ASP A 231 -13.33 14.52 33.16
N TYR A 232 -13.57 14.50 31.85
CA TYR A 232 -13.46 15.69 31.00
C TYR A 232 -14.79 16.16 30.43
N GLY A 233 -15.89 15.40 30.63
CA GLY A 233 -17.19 15.58 30.00
C GLY A 233 -17.25 15.01 28.59
N TYR A 234 -16.23 15.28 27.79
CA TYR A 234 -16.01 14.71 26.45
C TYR A 234 -14.52 14.49 26.22
N ASP A 235 -14.19 13.41 25.55
CA ASP A 235 -12.83 13.00 25.26
C ASP A 235 -12.70 12.52 23.81
N GLY A 236 -11.45 12.38 23.30
CA GLY A 236 -11.15 11.98 21.96
C GLY A 236 -10.64 13.13 21.07
N GLY A 237 -10.38 12.84 19.82
CA GLY A 237 -9.87 13.82 18.89
C GLY A 237 -9.42 13.22 17.56
N ALA A 238 -8.96 14.10 16.66
CA ALA A 238 -8.50 13.69 15.35
C ALA A 238 -7.09 13.06 15.40
N VAL A 239 -6.13 13.72 16.05
CA VAL A 239 -4.75 13.22 16.17
C VAL A 239 -4.23 13.49 17.57
N GLU A 240 -3.78 12.47 18.24
CA GLU A 240 -3.07 12.59 19.50
C GLU A 240 -1.59 12.22 19.29
N PHE A 241 -0.70 13.11 19.70
CA PHE A 241 0.73 12.84 19.81
C PHE A 241 1.05 12.43 21.25
N PHE A 242 1.31 11.15 21.46
CA PHE A 242 1.52 10.61 22.79
C PHE A 242 2.74 9.69 22.84
N GLY A 243 3.87 10.20 23.34
CA GLY A 243 5.13 9.48 23.40
C GLY A 243 6.30 10.32 23.89
N THR A 244 7.48 9.71 23.96
CA THR A 244 8.71 10.36 24.47
C THR A 244 9.47 11.15 23.39
N THR A 245 9.36 10.75 22.13
CA THR A 245 9.99 11.45 21.01
C THR A 245 9.05 11.42 19.81
N ILE A 246 8.49 12.58 19.46
CA ILE A 246 7.48 12.74 18.42
C ILE A 246 7.89 13.91 17.54
N SER A 247 8.75 13.64 16.56
CA SER A 247 9.37 14.70 15.77
C SER A 247 9.23 14.46 14.27
N ASP A 248 9.30 15.53 13.50
CA ASP A 248 9.33 15.49 12.04
C ASP A 248 8.11 14.80 11.39
N ASN A 249 6.97 14.75 12.10
CA ASN A 249 5.72 14.25 11.54
C ASN A 249 5.05 15.30 10.66
N LYS A 250 4.37 14.84 9.62
CA LYS A 250 3.63 15.68 8.68
C LYS A 250 2.15 15.30 8.67
N ILE A 251 1.28 16.24 9.04
CA ILE A 251 -0.18 16.12 9.00
C ILE A 251 -0.68 17.07 7.92
N LEU A 252 -0.97 16.54 6.74
CA LEU A 252 -1.20 17.35 5.54
C LEU A 252 -2.49 16.97 4.83
N TYR A 253 -3.25 17.96 4.36
CA TYR A 253 -4.41 17.74 3.48
C TYR A 253 -5.51 16.87 4.11
N ASN A 254 -5.63 16.84 5.43
CA ASN A 254 -6.70 16.10 6.09
C ASN A 254 -7.94 16.98 6.28
N THR A 255 -9.09 16.34 6.37
CA THR A 255 -10.35 16.98 6.77
C THR A 255 -10.78 16.40 8.10
N ALA A 256 -10.83 17.23 9.14
CA ALA A 256 -11.35 16.90 10.45
C ALA A 256 -12.68 17.62 10.69
N LEU A 257 -13.72 16.87 11.05
CA LEU A 257 -15.08 17.36 11.22
C LEU A 257 -15.64 16.90 12.58
N ASN A 258 -16.17 17.82 13.35
CA ASN A 258 -16.91 17.52 14.58
C ASN A 258 -16.15 16.63 15.58
N CYS A 259 -14.83 16.73 15.65
CA CYS A 259 -14.00 15.99 16.61
C CYS A 259 -13.94 16.74 17.96
N ASN A 260 -13.58 16.06 19.06
CA ASN A 260 -13.40 16.72 20.36
C ASN A 260 -12.05 17.44 20.51
N GLY A 261 -11.36 17.69 19.45
CA GLY A 261 -10.08 18.34 19.27
C GLY A 261 -9.46 17.89 17.96
N PHE A 262 -8.60 18.75 17.38
CA PHE A 262 -7.87 18.32 16.18
C PHE A 262 -6.54 17.66 16.55
N MET A 263 -5.79 18.27 17.48
CA MET A 263 -4.50 17.75 17.91
C MET A 263 -4.35 17.85 19.43
N GLU A 264 -3.88 16.78 20.03
CA GLU A 264 -3.42 16.77 21.42
C GLU A 264 -1.97 16.29 21.46
N ILE A 265 -1.15 16.91 22.34
CA ILE A 265 0.26 16.53 22.52
C ILE A 265 0.53 16.29 23.99
N GLY A 266 0.86 15.04 24.36
CA GLY A 266 1.16 14.62 25.74
C GLY A 266 2.14 13.46 25.82
N SER A 267 2.54 13.11 27.05
CA SER A 267 3.38 11.95 27.33
C SER A 267 3.25 11.52 28.79
N ASN A 268 3.29 10.23 29.08
CA ASN A 268 3.32 9.71 30.46
C ASN A 268 4.64 10.03 31.21
N THR A 269 5.66 10.35 30.45
CA THR A 269 6.98 10.77 30.95
C THR A 269 7.40 12.02 30.22
N TYR A 270 8.47 12.70 30.64
CA TYR A 270 8.93 13.86 29.90
C TYR A 270 9.25 13.49 28.44
N GLY A 271 8.57 14.16 27.50
CA GLY A 271 8.70 13.95 26.06
C GLY A 271 9.17 15.19 25.32
N ILE A 272 9.55 14.99 24.05
CA ILE A 272 9.93 16.05 23.11
C ILE A 272 9.11 15.88 21.83
N ALA A 273 8.43 16.95 21.42
CA ALA A 273 7.74 17.04 20.13
C ALA A 273 8.33 18.19 19.32
N SER A 274 9.14 17.88 18.31
CA SER A 274 9.84 18.92 17.54
C SER A 274 9.64 18.80 16.04
N ASN A 275 9.69 19.94 15.34
CA ASN A 275 9.64 20.06 13.86
C ASN A 275 8.35 19.47 13.21
N ASN A 276 7.30 19.23 13.98
CA ASN A 276 6.06 18.69 13.41
C ASN A 276 5.34 19.74 12.55
N LEU A 277 4.81 19.31 11.40
CA LEU A 277 4.15 20.15 10.42
C LEU A 277 2.69 19.78 10.23
N ILE A 278 1.80 20.72 10.51
CA ILE A 278 0.36 20.65 10.31
C ILE A 278 0.02 21.63 9.19
N GLY A 279 -0.27 21.13 7.97
CA GLY A 279 -0.45 21.99 6.83
C GLY A 279 -1.60 21.61 5.90
N TYR A 280 -2.25 22.61 5.33
CA TYR A 280 -3.36 22.45 4.39
C TYR A 280 -4.50 21.56 4.92
N ASN A 281 -4.77 21.55 6.22
CA ASN A 281 -5.88 20.77 6.77
C ASN A 281 -7.15 21.64 6.88
N LYS A 282 -8.30 21.02 6.66
CA LYS A 282 -9.61 21.57 6.99
C LYS A 282 -10.00 21.09 8.37
N ILE A 283 -10.13 21.99 9.32
CA ILE A 283 -10.45 21.73 10.72
C ILE A 283 -11.76 22.45 11.02
N ILE A 284 -12.86 21.70 11.11
CA ILE A 284 -14.19 22.27 11.16
C ILE A 284 -14.96 21.75 12.39
N ASN A 285 -15.35 22.65 13.27
CA ASN A 285 -16.10 22.36 14.49
C ASN A 285 -15.42 21.30 15.36
N CYS A 286 -14.12 21.41 15.56
CA CYS A 286 -13.35 20.52 16.43
C CYS A 286 -13.13 21.11 17.84
N GLY A 287 -13.54 22.35 18.07
CA GLY A 287 -13.47 23.05 19.38
C GLY A 287 -12.07 23.45 19.79
N GLN A 288 -11.09 22.57 19.76
CA GLN A 288 -9.67 22.85 20.01
C GLN A 288 -8.83 22.41 18.85
N THR A 289 -7.99 23.32 18.34
CA THR A 289 -7.03 22.97 17.27
C THR A 289 -5.77 22.32 17.84
N GLY A 290 -5.34 22.74 19.02
CA GLY A 290 -4.19 22.18 19.71
C GLY A 290 -4.37 22.20 21.23
N THR A 291 -4.21 21.05 21.86
CA THR A 291 -4.14 20.85 23.31
C THR A 291 -2.72 20.42 23.65
N PHE A 292 -2.01 21.26 24.42
CA PHE A 292 -0.57 21.07 24.66
C PHE A 292 -0.29 20.87 26.15
N HIS A 293 0.12 19.66 26.51
CA HIS A 293 0.51 19.31 27.88
C HIS A 293 1.98 19.65 28.12
N ASN A 294 2.31 20.94 28.32
CA ASN A 294 3.66 21.45 28.49
C ASN A 294 4.09 21.68 29.95
N LYS A 295 3.28 21.26 30.91
CA LYS A 295 3.57 21.41 32.35
C LYS A 295 4.47 20.31 32.84
N LYS A 296 5.49 20.66 33.65
CA LYS A 296 6.54 19.75 34.14
C LYS A 296 6.04 18.57 34.99
N ASN A 297 4.85 18.61 35.55
CA ASN A 297 4.26 17.54 36.36
C ASN A 297 3.08 16.92 35.59
N GLY A 298 3.09 15.62 35.38
CA GLY A 298 2.07 14.91 34.63
C GLY A 298 2.50 14.57 33.19
N PHE A 299 1.67 14.85 32.22
CA PHE A 299 1.84 14.48 30.81
C PHE A 299 2.81 15.39 30.01
N ALA A 300 3.81 15.97 30.63
CA ALA A 300 4.64 17.05 30.09
C ALA A 300 5.41 16.70 28.83
N VAL A 301 5.28 17.51 27.81
CA VAL A 301 6.06 17.46 26.57
C VAL A 301 6.68 18.82 26.29
N GLN A 302 7.97 18.86 25.95
CA GLN A 302 8.59 20.04 25.38
C GLN A 302 8.18 20.11 23.90
N ILE A 303 7.56 21.23 23.52
CA ILE A 303 7.18 21.47 22.13
C ILE A 303 8.17 22.46 21.51
N ASP A 304 8.70 22.11 20.34
CA ASP A 304 9.67 22.93 19.65
C ASP A 304 9.38 22.92 18.15
N ASN A 305 9.30 24.14 17.54
CA ASN A 305 9.13 24.34 16.12
C ASN A 305 7.89 23.59 15.54
N LEU A 306 6.77 23.65 16.27
CA LEU A 306 5.48 23.13 15.82
C LEU A 306 4.82 24.11 14.82
N LYS A 307 4.55 23.65 13.62
CA LYS A 307 4.14 24.49 12.49
C LYS A 307 2.70 24.23 12.09
N PHE A 308 1.88 25.28 12.09
CA PHE A 308 0.51 25.29 11.54
C PHE A 308 0.49 26.20 10.31
N TYR A 309 0.52 25.62 9.12
CA TYR A 309 0.67 26.34 7.85
C TYR A 309 -0.50 26.08 6.91
N ASN A 310 -1.08 27.15 6.34
CA ASN A 310 -2.11 27.04 5.31
C ASN A 310 -3.32 26.18 5.71
N ASN A 311 -3.71 26.16 7.00
CA ASN A 311 -4.92 25.48 7.41
C ASN A 311 -6.15 26.41 7.33
N VAL A 312 -7.34 25.83 7.20
CA VAL A 312 -8.60 26.51 7.45
C VAL A 312 -9.22 25.93 8.70
N ILE A 313 -9.41 26.79 9.70
CA ILE A 313 -9.97 26.45 11.02
C ILE A 313 -11.29 27.18 11.16
N ILE A 314 -12.39 26.44 11.30
CA ILE A 314 -13.75 26.98 11.40
C ILE A 314 -14.42 26.46 12.67
N GLU A 315 -14.80 27.39 13.55
CA GLU A 315 -15.66 27.10 14.71
C GLU A 315 -16.90 27.98 14.59
N ASN A 316 -17.99 27.43 14.09
CA ASN A 316 -19.27 28.12 13.92
C ASN A 316 -20.44 27.42 14.57
N LYS A 317 -20.18 26.37 15.35
CA LYS A 317 -21.12 25.60 16.10
C LYS A 317 -20.55 25.31 17.50
N ILE A 318 -21.26 25.63 18.56
CA ILE A 318 -20.82 25.25 19.90
C ILE A 318 -20.88 23.73 20.01
N GLN A 319 -19.71 23.12 20.11
CA GLN A 319 -19.57 21.70 20.32
C GLN A 319 -19.55 21.39 21.82
N PHE A 320 -20.19 20.28 22.18
CA PHE A 320 -20.11 19.73 23.55
C PHE A 320 -20.50 20.73 24.66
N ASN A 321 -21.35 21.73 24.35
CA ASN A 321 -21.76 22.80 25.28
C ASN A 321 -20.57 23.55 25.92
N LYS A 322 -19.43 23.60 25.26
CA LYS A 322 -18.20 24.28 25.72
C LYS A 322 -17.70 25.26 24.68
N ILE A 323 -17.38 26.49 25.13
CA ILE A 323 -16.57 27.43 24.37
C ILE A 323 -15.11 27.16 24.77
N ARG A 324 -14.26 26.94 23.81
CA ARG A 324 -12.88 26.50 24.03
C ARG A 324 -11.88 27.52 23.48
N THR A 325 -10.61 27.32 23.82
CA THR A 325 -9.50 28.06 23.23
C THR A 325 -8.86 27.15 22.15
N LEU A 326 -8.63 27.68 20.95
CA LEU A 326 -8.08 26.89 19.86
C LEU A 326 -6.72 26.29 20.19
N PHE A 327 -5.82 27.08 20.76
CA PHE A 327 -4.50 26.64 21.20
C PHE A 327 -4.40 26.77 22.72
N TRP A 328 -4.60 25.65 23.40
CA TRP A 328 -4.61 25.58 24.85
C TRP A 328 -3.29 24.94 25.37
N TYR A 329 -2.75 25.53 26.43
CA TYR A 329 -1.51 25.10 27.09
C TYR A 329 -1.79 24.80 28.56
N SER A 330 -1.30 23.65 29.04
CA SER A 330 -1.46 23.27 30.45
C SER A 330 -0.65 24.16 31.41
N ASP A 331 0.46 24.75 30.94
CA ASP A 331 1.19 25.80 31.63
C ASP A 331 1.10 27.13 30.83
N PRO A 332 0.18 28.03 31.21
CA PRO A 332 -0.03 29.27 30.46
C PRO A 332 1.11 30.29 30.62
N SER A 333 2.01 30.10 31.60
CA SER A 333 3.20 30.94 31.75
C SER A 333 4.36 30.56 30.83
N LYS A 334 4.18 29.50 30.03
CA LYS A 334 5.22 28.92 29.19
C LYS A 334 4.60 28.54 27.85
N ILE A 335 4.94 29.23 26.82
CA ILE A 335 4.68 28.82 25.45
C ILE A 335 5.95 28.25 24.84
N ASP A 336 5.88 27.03 24.44
CA ASP A 336 6.87 26.41 23.58
C ASP A 336 6.74 26.97 22.15
N MET A 337 7.76 26.87 21.32
CA MET A 337 7.76 27.50 20.01
C MET A 337 6.72 26.88 19.07
N VAL A 338 5.66 27.64 18.84
CA VAL A 338 4.59 27.35 17.89
C VAL A 338 4.57 28.40 16.78
N ILE A 339 4.46 27.98 15.54
CA ILE A 339 4.49 28.84 14.36
C ILE A 339 3.17 28.71 13.61
N ILE A 340 2.44 29.81 13.46
CA ILE A 340 1.13 29.88 12.83
C ILE A 340 1.22 30.80 11.62
N LYS A 341 1.21 30.27 10.39
CA LYS A 341 1.37 31.06 9.16
C LYS A 341 0.35 30.70 8.10
N ASN A 342 -0.11 31.68 7.35
CA ASN A 342 -0.97 31.50 6.18
C ASN A 342 -2.30 30.81 6.50
N ASN A 343 -2.79 30.81 7.75
CA ASN A 343 -4.04 30.15 8.09
C ASN A 343 -5.24 31.09 7.95
N ILE A 344 -6.42 30.53 7.71
CA ILE A 344 -7.68 31.22 7.85
C ILE A 344 -8.38 30.65 9.12
N ILE A 345 -8.61 31.52 10.11
CA ILE A 345 -9.23 31.18 11.39
C ILE A 345 -10.57 31.91 11.48
N TRP A 346 -11.65 31.13 11.42
CA TRP A 346 -13.02 31.65 11.47
C TRP A 346 -13.74 31.16 12.72
N LEU A 347 -13.98 32.10 13.68
CA LEU A 347 -14.63 31.86 14.94
C LEU A 347 -15.92 32.67 15.03
N SER A 348 -17.04 32.07 15.36
CA SER A 348 -18.32 32.76 15.48
C SER A 348 -19.11 32.42 16.76
N THR A 349 -18.63 31.54 17.57
CA THR A 349 -19.33 31.02 18.76
C THR A 349 -18.72 31.48 20.08
N GLY A 350 -17.61 32.20 20.07
CA GLY A 350 -17.01 32.82 21.25
C GLY A 350 -15.68 32.21 21.68
N GLU A 351 -15.12 31.32 20.85
CA GLU A 351 -13.79 30.75 21.05
C GLU A 351 -12.69 31.81 20.95
N ASN A 352 -11.60 31.59 21.69
CA ASN A 352 -10.39 32.37 21.58
C ASN A 352 -9.34 31.64 20.80
N VAL A 353 -8.51 32.35 20.06
CA VAL A 353 -7.33 31.71 19.42
C VAL A 353 -6.35 31.26 20.50
N VAL A 354 -5.96 32.17 21.38
CA VAL A 354 -5.18 31.93 22.60
C VAL A 354 -5.83 32.73 23.74
N ASN A 355 -5.76 32.24 24.96
CA ASN A 355 -6.25 33.00 26.11
C ASN A 355 -5.35 34.21 26.42
N ASN A 356 -5.93 35.32 26.82
CA ASN A 356 -5.21 36.57 27.08
C ASN A 356 -4.24 36.52 28.29
N TYR A 357 -4.31 35.48 29.10
CA TYR A 357 -3.41 35.28 30.24
C TYR A 357 -2.21 34.36 29.89
N GLN A 358 -2.11 33.89 28.67
CA GLN A 358 -0.99 33.07 28.22
C GLN A 358 0.19 33.93 27.80
N ASP A 359 1.41 33.45 28.10
CA ASP A 359 2.63 34.02 27.55
C ASP A 359 2.72 33.67 26.05
N THR A 360 2.70 34.66 25.20
CA THR A 360 2.79 34.50 23.73
C THR A 360 4.16 34.87 23.17
N SER A 361 5.17 35.06 24.02
CA SER A 361 6.48 35.56 23.61
C SER A 361 7.24 34.65 22.63
N GLN A 362 6.90 33.36 22.58
CA GLN A 362 7.47 32.39 21.64
C GLN A 362 6.52 31.93 20.54
N LEU A 363 5.34 32.52 20.48
CA LEU A 363 4.41 32.30 19.39
C LEU A 363 4.84 33.14 18.17
N ILE A 364 5.16 32.48 17.07
CA ILE A 364 5.47 33.14 15.79
C ILE A 364 4.23 33.08 14.92
N HIS A 365 3.69 34.23 14.52
CA HIS A 365 2.51 34.29 13.68
C HIS A 365 2.68 35.37 12.60
N THR A 366 2.30 35.02 11.38
CA THR A 366 2.35 35.95 10.23
C THR A 366 1.36 35.50 9.15
N ASN A 367 0.87 36.44 8.36
CA ASN A 367 0.08 36.16 7.15
C ASN A 367 -1.19 35.34 7.40
N ASN A 368 -1.76 35.42 8.59
CA ASN A 368 -3.02 34.77 8.92
C ASN A 368 -4.21 35.68 8.68
N ILE A 369 -5.37 35.07 8.47
CA ILE A 369 -6.65 35.74 8.49
C ILE A 369 -7.43 35.30 9.71
N TYR A 370 -7.91 36.27 10.48
CA TYR A 370 -8.80 36.08 11.64
C TYR A 370 -10.16 36.67 11.33
N LYS A 371 -11.18 35.82 11.19
CA LYS A 371 -12.59 36.24 11.11
C LYS A 371 -13.26 35.84 12.41
N ILE A 372 -13.29 36.76 13.37
CA ILE A 372 -13.76 36.48 14.75
C ILE A 372 -14.93 37.39 15.08
N ARG A 373 -16.11 36.84 15.26
CA ARG A 373 -17.31 37.57 15.61
C ARG A 373 -17.48 37.75 17.13
N ASN A 374 -17.26 36.68 17.88
CA ASN A 374 -17.28 36.65 19.34
C ASN A 374 -16.03 35.89 19.80
N GLY A 375 -15.22 36.47 20.69
CA GLY A 375 -13.96 35.90 21.13
C GLY A 375 -12.80 36.85 20.92
N ILE A 376 -11.59 36.40 21.22
CA ILE A 376 -10.36 37.18 21.10
C ILE A 376 -9.26 36.40 20.39
N ILE A 377 -8.28 37.09 19.84
CA ILE A 377 -7.05 36.48 19.33
C ILE A 377 -6.11 36.09 20.48
N GLY A 378 -6.00 36.93 21.50
CA GLY A 378 -5.15 36.71 22.68
C GLY A 378 -3.72 37.23 22.55
N TYR A 379 -3.37 37.81 21.40
CA TYR A 379 -2.09 38.49 21.12
C TYR A 379 -2.28 39.60 20.11
N SER A 380 -1.25 40.44 19.94
CA SER A 380 -1.28 41.51 18.94
C SER A 380 -0.97 40.95 17.56
N ILE A 381 -1.81 41.20 16.58
CA ILE A 381 -1.58 40.77 15.19
C ILE A 381 -0.43 41.57 14.55
N ASP A 382 0.29 40.91 13.66
CA ASP A 382 1.32 41.50 12.81
C ASP A 382 0.71 42.30 11.63
N SER A 383 1.46 43.22 11.06
CA SER A 383 1.02 44.00 9.90
C SER A 383 0.74 43.20 8.64
N SER A 384 1.29 41.99 8.55
CA SER A 384 1.04 41.03 7.47
C SER A 384 -0.30 40.27 7.64
N GLU A 385 -0.92 40.34 8.82
CA GLU A 385 -2.14 39.60 9.15
C GLU A 385 -3.40 40.47 8.90
N ARG A 386 -4.54 39.83 8.79
CA ARG A 386 -5.85 40.48 8.58
C ARG A 386 -6.84 40.05 9.65
N TYR A 387 -7.64 41.02 10.15
CA TYR A 387 -8.68 40.82 11.13
C TYR A 387 -10.01 41.35 10.63
N TYR A 388 -11.03 40.52 10.64
CA TYR A 388 -12.38 40.86 10.19
C TYR A 388 -13.41 40.50 11.25
N ILE A 389 -14.39 41.38 11.43
CA ILE A 389 -15.53 41.19 12.34
C ILE A 389 -16.82 40.94 11.56
N ASN A 390 -16.92 41.50 10.36
CA ASN A 390 -18.12 41.52 9.53
C ASN A 390 -18.06 40.53 8.37
N ASP A 391 -19.04 40.61 7.47
CA ASP A 391 -19.32 39.63 6.41
C ASP A 391 -18.38 39.76 5.21
N GLU A 392 -17.09 39.99 5.44
CA GLU A 392 -16.10 39.82 4.36
C GLU A 392 -16.22 38.42 3.79
N GLN A 393 -16.44 38.40 2.48
CA GLN A 393 -16.57 37.17 1.75
C GLN A 393 -15.18 36.64 1.43
N ILE A 394 -14.79 35.57 2.10
CA ILE A 394 -13.50 34.90 1.88
C ILE A 394 -13.70 33.71 0.93
N PHE A 395 -14.71 32.91 1.16
CA PHE A 395 -14.95 31.65 0.50
C PHE A 395 -16.11 31.74 -0.49
N LYS A 396 -16.09 30.86 -1.47
CA LYS A 396 -17.01 30.81 -2.61
C LYS A 396 -18.46 30.51 -2.19
N ASP A 397 -18.66 29.59 -1.28
CA ASP A 397 -19.98 29.28 -0.73
C ASP A 397 -19.88 28.89 0.74
N THR A 398 -20.53 29.68 1.59
CA THR A 398 -20.65 29.42 3.04
C THR A 398 -22.11 29.23 3.45
N SER A 399 -22.96 28.85 2.50
CA SER A 399 -24.36 28.51 2.79
C SER A 399 -24.49 27.10 3.41
N GLY A 400 -25.56 26.88 4.17
CA GLY A 400 -25.79 25.59 4.81
C GLY A 400 -24.88 25.33 6.00
N THR A 401 -24.57 24.05 6.24
CA THR A 401 -23.68 23.64 7.33
C THR A 401 -22.22 23.72 6.90
N SER A 402 -21.34 24.14 7.81
CA SER A 402 -19.92 24.38 7.51
C SER A 402 -19.16 23.15 7.00
N GLU A 403 -19.65 21.97 7.31
CA GLU A 403 -19.11 20.70 6.79
C GLU A 403 -19.22 20.58 5.25
N ASN A 404 -20.15 21.34 4.66
CA ASN A 404 -20.46 21.32 3.22
C ASN A 404 -20.06 22.61 2.50
N TRP A 405 -19.40 23.56 3.17
CA TRP A 405 -18.99 24.80 2.54
C TRP A 405 -17.96 24.58 1.43
N ASP A 406 -18.11 25.37 0.35
CA ASP A 406 -17.06 25.48 -0.65
C ASP A 406 -16.01 26.50 -0.18
N LEU A 407 -14.89 26.00 0.34
CA LEU A 407 -13.83 26.83 0.92
C LEU A 407 -12.81 27.33 -0.12
N HIS A 408 -13.08 27.19 -1.41
CA HIS A 408 -12.31 27.89 -2.44
C HIS A 408 -12.50 29.39 -2.27
N LEU A 409 -11.46 30.13 -2.65
CA LEU A 409 -11.46 31.58 -2.50
C LEU A 409 -12.34 32.25 -3.55
N LEU A 410 -13.05 33.30 -3.12
CA LEU A 410 -13.73 34.19 -4.06
C LEU A 410 -12.75 35.10 -4.82
N PRO A 411 -13.12 35.59 -6.01
CA PRO A 411 -12.45 36.71 -6.62
C PRO A 411 -12.34 37.86 -5.62
N HIS A 412 -11.16 38.44 -5.47
CA HIS A 412 -10.89 39.54 -4.50
C HIS A 412 -10.95 39.11 -3.03
N SER A 413 -10.93 37.79 -2.72
CA SER A 413 -10.77 37.33 -1.34
C SER A 413 -9.51 37.95 -0.71
N PRO A 414 -9.59 38.42 0.54
CA PRO A 414 -8.41 38.97 1.23
C PRO A 414 -7.33 37.89 1.52
N ALA A 415 -7.60 36.64 1.23
CA ALA A 415 -6.66 35.55 1.36
C ALA A 415 -5.71 35.40 0.18
N ILE A 416 -6.09 35.96 -0.98
CA ILE A 416 -5.31 35.87 -2.22
C ILE A 416 -3.98 36.59 -2.07
N ASP A 417 -2.88 35.92 -2.43
CA ASP A 417 -1.50 36.43 -2.37
C ASP A 417 -1.09 36.93 -0.96
N LEU A 418 -1.81 36.56 0.10
CA LEU A 418 -1.49 37.01 1.46
C LEU A 418 -0.36 36.18 2.09
N GLY A 419 -0.23 34.92 1.73
CA GLY A 419 0.71 33.99 2.34
C GLY A 419 2.15 34.23 1.94
N ILE A 420 3.03 33.49 2.57
CA ILE A 420 4.46 33.41 2.25
C ILE A 420 4.84 31.97 1.96
N ASP A 421 5.90 31.76 1.22
CA ASP A 421 6.42 30.43 0.95
C ASP A 421 6.84 29.73 2.28
N VAL A 422 6.24 28.61 2.55
CA VAL A 422 6.49 27.77 3.74
C VAL A 422 7.08 26.41 3.35
N GLY A 423 7.50 26.25 2.09
CA GLY A 423 8.08 25.03 1.56
C GLY A 423 7.04 23.95 1.16
N LEU A 424 5.78 24.32 1.06
CA LEU A 424 4.69 23.51 0.53
C LEU A 424 4.26 24.09 -0.80
N ASN A 425 4.26 23.33 -1.88
CA ASN A 425 4.09 23.80 -3.24
C ASN A 425 2.79 23.36 -3.93
N LYS A 426 1.90 22.77 -3.17
CA LYS A 426 0.59 22.30 -3.61
C LYS A 426 -0.47 22.68 -2.59
N ASP A 427 -1.65 23.04 -3.09
CA ASP A 427 -2.83 23.28 -2.27
C ASP A 427 -3.60 21.98 -1.97
N PHE A 428 -4.77 22.10 -1.34
CA PHE A 428 -5.61 20.96 -0.96
C PHE A 428 -6.13 20.17 -2.18
N ASP A 429 -6.33 20.80 -3.31
CA ASP A 429 -6.74 20.17 -4.57
C ASP A 429 -5.56 19.73 -5.44
N ASN A 430 -4.35 19.71 -4.85
CA ASN A 430 -3.11 19.39 -5.56
C ASN A 430 -2.78 20.37 -6.71
N GLN A 431 -3.32 21.60 -6.66
CA GLN A 431 -2.98 22.67 -7.58
C GLN A 431 -1.61 23.25 -7.21
N SER A 432 -0.88 23.74 -8.20
CA SER A 432 0.36 24.48 -7.96
C SER A 432 0.06 25.91 -7.52
N LEU A 433 0.92 26.45 -6.66
CA LEU A 433 0.83 27.84 -6.26
C LEU A 433 0.94 28.76 -7.50
N ASN A 434 0.15 29.81 -7.50
CA ASN A 434 0.06 30.79 -8.59
C ASN A 434 0.30 32.21 -8.05
N GLY A 435 1.53 32.65 -8.06
CA GLY A 435 1.94 33.93 -7.45
C GLY A 435 2.57 33.74 -6.07
N LEU A 436 2.25 34.60 -5.12
CA LEU A 436 2.48 34.34 -3.71
C LEU A 436 1.45 33.32 -3.21
N PRO A 437 1.80 32.47 -2.23
CA PRO A 437 0.83 31.53 -1.67
C PRO A 437 -0.39 32.27 -1.09
N ASP A 438 -1.55 31.69 -1.23
CA ASP A 438 -2.75 32.17 -0.58
C ASP A 438 -2.79 31.73 0.90
N ALA A 439 -3.52 32.46 1.71
CA ALA A 439 -3.86 31.98 3.04
C ALA A 439 -4.97 30.91 2.97
N GLY A 440 -4.87 29.89 3.81
CA GLY A 440 -5.82 28.78 3.84
C GLY A 440 -5.41 27.60 2.99
N VAL A 441 -6.39 26.72 2.71
CA VAL A 441 -6.14 25.40 2.10
C VAL A 441 -6.16 25.41 0.57
N TYR A 442 -6.74 26.41 -0.04
CA TYR A 442 -6.90 26.52 -1.48
C TYR A 442 -6.16 27.72 -2.06
N GLU A 443 -5.54 27.48 -3.19
CA GLU A 443 -4.92 28.51 -4.02
C GLU A 443 -5.94 29.07 -5.02
N TYR A 444 -6.08 30.39 -5.07
CA TYR A 444 -6.94 31.06 -6.02
C TYR A 444 -6.34 30.99 -7.43
N GLN A 445 -7.13 30.49 -8.36
CA GLN A 445 -6.70 30.45 -9.76
C GLN A 445 -7.29 31.65 -10.51
N TYR A 446 -6.46 32.57 -10.97
CA TYR A 446 -6.81 33.87 -11.53
C TYR A 446 -7.75 33.90 -12.76
N SER A 447 -8.39 32.80 -13.11
CA SER A 447 -9.31 32.71 -14.26
C SER A 447 -10.73 32.35 -13.85
N ASP A 448 -11.36 33.15 -12.99
CA ASP A 448 -12.70 32.87 -12.42
C ASP A 448 -13.89 32.94 -13.41
N SER A 449 -13.70 33.26 -14.68
CA SER A 449 -14.72 33.03 -15.70
C SER A 449 -14.62 31.61 -16.32
N ILE A 450 -13.51 30.92 -16.12
CA ILE A 450 -13.25 29.60 -16.70
C ILE A 450 -12.63 28.71 -15.60
N PRO A 451 -13.31 27.64 -15.13
CA PRO A 451 -12.74 26.71 -14.17
C PRO A 451 -11.37 26.21 -14.65
N PRO A 452 -10.41 25.98 -13.76
CA PRO A 452 -9.09 25.52 -14.18
C PRO A 452 -9.20 24.22 -14.97
N LEU A 453 -8.38 24.12 -16.03
CA LEU A 453 -8.33 22.94 -16.88
C LEU A 453 -8.00 21.70 -16.03
N SER A 454 -8.89 20.74 -16.05
CA SER A 454 -8.76 19.46 -15.32
C SER A 454 -8.90 18.30 -16.27
N ILE A 455 -8.13 17.24 -16.02
CA ILE A 455 -8.16 16.00 -16.81
C ILE A 455 -9.01 14.98 -16.07
N ILE A 456 -9.96 14.37 -16.76
CA ILE A 456 -10.77 13.25 -16.29
C ILE A 456 -10.42 12.05 -17.16
N THR A 457 -10.18 10.90 -16.54
CA THR A 457 -9.87 9.68 -17.26
C THR A 457 -10.85 8.57 -16.88
N ASP A 458 -11.33 7.86 -17.88
CA ASP A 458 -12.01 6.58 -17.72
C ASP A 458 -11.09 5.50 -18.29
N ILE A 459 -10.71 4.55 -17.43
CA ILE A 459 -9.72 3.54 -17.75
C ILE A 459 -10.38 2.17 -17.73
N GLY A 460 -10.47 1.56 -18.88
CA GLY A 460 -10.87 0.17 -18.98
C GLY A 460 -9.86 -0.78 -18.35
N THR A 461 -10.18 -2.04 -18.31
CA THR A 461 -9.31 -3.07 -17.73
C THR A 461 -8.60 -3.88 -18.80
N ILE A 462 -7.29 -4.10 -18.63
CA ILE A 462 -6.54 -5.07 -19.42
C ILE A 462 -6.86 -6.47 -18.89
N LYS A 463 -7.48 -7.29 -19.71
CA LYS A 463 -7.90 -8.65 -19.31
C LYS A 463 -6.72 -9.60 -19.24
N CYS A 464 -5.76 -9.48 -20.17
CA CYS A 464 -4.63 -10.40 -20.31
C CYS A 464 -3.32 -9.63 -20.34
N SER A 465 -2.28 -10.20 -19.76
CA SER A 465 -0.92 -9.63 -19.84
C SER A 465 -0.50 -9.42 -21.31
N GLY A 466 0.10 -8.27 -21.58
CA GLY A 466 0.48 -7.82 -22.92
C GLY A 466 -0.70 -7.29 -23.75
N GLY A 467 -1.91 -7.30 -23.20
CA GLY A 467 -3.10 -6.78 -23.83
C GLY A 467 -3.17 -5.25 -23.87
N THR A 468 -4.29 -4.74 -24.32
CA THR A 468 -4.61 -3.32 -24.36
C THR A 468 -5.93 -3.04 -23.67
N THR A 469 -6.13 -1.79 -23.28
CA THR A 469 -7.41 -1.28 -22.79
C THR A 469 -7.73 0.05 -23.49
N GLU A 470 -9.00 0.38 -23.53
CA GLU A 470 -9.43 1.72 -23.92
C GLU A 470 -9.30 2.66 -22.71
N VAL A 471 -8.76 3.82 -22.98
CA VAL A 471 -8.64 4.93 -22.04
C VAL A 471 -9.28 6.14 -22.66
N THR A 472 -10.34 6.65 -22.06
CA THR A 472 -10.99 7.89 -22.49
C THR A 472 -10.46 9.04 -21.64
N ILE A 473 -9.85 10.00 -22.30
CA ILE A 473 -9.33 11.23 -21.69
C ILE A 473 -10.31 12.35 -22.05
N GLN A 474 -10.87 12.96 -21.02
CA GLN A 474 -11.74 14.12 -21.12
C GLN A 474 -11.13 15.30 -20.37
N ALA A 475 -11.59 16.48 -20.64
CA ALA A 475 -11.23 17.68 -19.93
C ALA A 475 -12.47 18.45 -19.48
N THR A 476 -12.33 19.11 -18.33
CA THR A 476 -13.31 20.08 -17.82
C THR A 476 -12.58 21.36 -17.40
N GLY A 477 -13.30 22.49 -17.35
CA GLY A 477 -12.64 23.76 -17.14
C GLY A 477 -11.76 24.17 -18.32
N GLY A 478 -10.98 25.24 -18.17
CA GLY A 478 -10.27 25.81 -19.30
C GLY A 478 -11.17 26.29 -20.42
N SER A 479 -10.60 26.66 -21.56
CA SER A 479 -11.30 27.17 -22.74
C SER A 479 -11.39 26.10 -23.82
N PRO A 480 -12.57 25.49 -24.10
CA PRO A 480 -12.68 24.53 -25.19
C PRO A 480 -12.49 25.20 -26.57
N PRO A 481 -12.08 24.46 -27.63
CA PRO A 481 -11.84 23.02 -27.65
C PRO A 481 -10.56 22.59 -26.95
N TYR A 482 -10.53 21.30 -26.50
CA TYR A 482 -9.36 20.73 -25.84
C TYR A 482 -8.58 19.85 -26.82
N TYR A 483 -7.26 19.96 -26.74
CA TYR A 483 -6.32 19.12 -27.48
C TYR A 483 -5.69 18.10 -26.53
N GLY A 484 -5.50 16.87 -27.00
CA GLY A 484 -5.00 15.77 -26.17
C GLY A 484 -6.09 14.97 -25.46
N THR A 485 -7.37 15.26 -25.71
CA THR A 485 -8.52 14.46 -25.29
C THR A 485 -8.90 13.42 -26.35
N GLY A 486 -9.67 12.40 -25.97
CA GLY A 486 -10.13 11.34 -26.86
C GLY A 486 -10.02 9.96 -26.23
N THR A 487 -10.34 8.94 -27.00
CA THR A 487 -10.22 7.54 -26.60
C THR A 487 -8.99 6.93 -27.25
N PHE A 488 -8.14 6.31 -26.43
CA PHE A 488 -6.86 5.74 -26.82
C PHE A 488 -6.83 4.26 -26.44
N THR A 489 -6.31 3.43 -27.31
CA THR A 489 -6.04 2.03 -26.99
C THR A 489 -4.60 1.91 -26.48
N LEU A 490 -4.42 1.66 -25.19
CA LEU A 490 -3.12 1.65 -24.52
C LEU A 490 -2.81 0.28 -23.90
N LYS A 491 -1.51 0.01 -23.79
CA LYS A 491 -0.98 -1.14 -23.02
C LYS A 491 -0.77 -0.77 -21.57
N ALA A 492 -0.41 -1.74 -20.75
CA ALA A 492 0.09 -1.48 -19.41
C ALA A 492 1.37 -0.62 -19.46
N GLY A 493 1.45 0.34 -18.56
CA GLY A 493 2.58 1.27 -18.51
C GLY A 493 2.22 2.57 -17.83
N THR A 494 3.21 3.44 -17.72
CA THR A 494 3.07 4.81 -17.21
C THR A 494 3.07 5.77 -18.40
N TYR A 495 2.03 6.59 -18.48
CA TYR A 495 1.84 7.56 -19.55
C TYR A 495 1.79 8.97 -18.97
N THR A 496 2.44 9.90 -19.62
CA THR A 496 2.27 11.32 -19.34
C THR A 496 1.19 11.86 -20.25
N ILE A 497 0.05 12.22 -19.69
CA ILE A 497 -1.07 12.80 -20.41
C ILE A 497 -0.95 14.32 -20.32
N ILE A 498 -1.01 14.97 -21.46
CA ILE A 498 -1.03 16.43 -21.55
C ILE A 498 -2.29 16.83 -22.29
N VAL A 499 -3.13 17.63 -21.64
CA VAL A 499 -4.28 18.25 -22.28
C VAL A 499 -4.06 19.76 -22.35
N THR A 500 -4.32 20.34 -23.50
CA THR A 500 -4.17 21.78 -23.74
C THR A 500 -5.51 22.35 -24.17
N ASP A 501 -5.90 23.48 -23.62
CA ASP A 501 -7.11 24.19 -24.03
C ASP A 501 -6.87 25.14 -25.23
N ALA A 502 -7.94 25.78 -25.71
CA ALA A 502 -7.89 26.63 -26.88
C ALA A 502 -7.02 27.88 -26.72
N VAL A 503 -6.75 28.29 -25.49
CA VAL A 503 -5.89 29.47 -25.18
C VAL A 503 -4.46 29.09 -24.83
N GLY A 504 -4.12 27.78 -24.92
CA GLY A 504 -2.76 27.28 -24.73
C GLY A 504 -2.41 26.88 -23.29
N VAL A 505 -3.37 26.93 -22.36
CA VAL A 505 -3.16 26.42 -21.00
C VAL A 505 -3.10 24.89 -21.04
N SER A 506 -2.03 24.34 -20.49
CA SER A 506 -1.81 22.90 -20.50
C SER A 506 -1.85 22.32 -19.10
N LYS A 507 -2.46 21.15 -18.94
CA LYS A 507 -2.45 20.32 -17.75
C LYS A 507 -1.77 19.00 -18.05
N THR A 508 -0.93 18.55 -17.13
CA THR A 508 -0.24 17.27 -17.24
C THR A 508 -0.70 16.34 -16.13
N MET A 509 -0.90 15.07 -16.46
CA MET A 509 -1.24 14.01 -15.52
C MET A 509 -0.41 12.77 -15.83
N ILE A 510 0.03 12.06 -14.79
CA ILE A 510 0.64 10.74 -14.93
C ILE A 510 -0.47 9.70 -14.79
N LEU A 511 -0.61 8.86 -15.82
CA LEU A 511 -1.57 7.77 -15.88
C LEU A 511 -0.83 6.44 -15.79
N ASN A 512 -1.16 5.63 -14.81
CA ASN A 512 -0.62 4.28 -14.66
C ASN A 512 -1.70 3.26 -15.06
N ILE A 513 -1.41 2.47 -16.07
CA ILE A 513 -2.27 1.38 -16.54
C ILE A 513 -1.63 0.07 -16.11
N ASN A 514 -2.36 -0.69 -15.33
CA ASN A 514 -1.91 -1.98 -14.85
C ASN A 514 -2.51 -3.11 -15.68
N GLU A 515 -1.79 -4.21 -15.78
CA GLU A 515 -2.25 -5.45 -16.38
C GLU A 515 -2.08 -6.61 -15.39
N PRO A 516 -2.85 -7.67 -15.52
CA PRO A 516 -2.59 -8.90 -14.78
C PRO A 516 -1.19 -9.42 -15.08
N ALA A 517 -0.53 -9.98 -14.09
CA ALA A 517 0.72 -10.70 -14.31
C ALA A 517 0.50 -11.79 -15.37
N PRO A 518 1.47 -12.07 -16.24
CA PRO A 518 1.33 -13.15 -17.22
C PRO A 518 1.11 -14.47 -16.50
N ILE A 519 0.26 -15.33 -17.08
CA ILE A 519 0.05 -16.66 -16.55
C ILE A 519 1.36 -17.44 -16.66
N GLN A 520 1.87 -17.87 -15.53
CA GLN A 520 3.02 -18.76 -15.41
C GLN A 520 2.59 -20.02 -14.69
N PHE A 521 3.18 -21.14 -15.01
CA PHE A 521 2.91 -22.37 -14.29
C PHE A 521 4.10 -23.31 -14.29
N SER A 522 4.19 -24.10 -13.23
CA SER A 522 5.11 -25.21 -13.11
C SER A 522 4.36 -26.52 -13.21
N ILE A 523 5.05 -27.53 -13.68
CA ILE A 523 4.49 -28.87 -13.86
C ILE A 523 5.26 -29.82 -12.97
N GLU A 524 4.53 -30.54 -12.11
CA GLU A 524 5.08 -31.56 -11.22
C GLU A 524 4.58 -32.93 -11.65
N TYR A 525 5.49 -33.88 -11.78
CA TYR A 525 5.16 -35.29 -12.06
C TYR A 525 6.26 -36.20 -11.54
N SER A 526 5.90 -37.46 -11.26
CA SER A 526 6.88 -38.49 -10.91
C SER A 526 7.49 -39.10 -12.16
N ILE A 527 8.78 -39.37 -12.11
CA ILE A 527 9.52 -40.00 -13.20
C ILE A 527 8.95 -41.40 -13.45
N LEU A 528 8.70 -41.71 -14.72
CA LEU A 528 8.26 -43.03 -15.15
C LEU A 528 9.41 -44.04 -15.10
N THR A 529 9.21 -45.18 -14.48
CA THR A 529 10.24 -46.21 -14.30
C THR A 529 10.20 -47.27 -15.40
N ASN A 530 9.09 -47.40 -16.12
CA ASN A 530 8.95 -48.32 -17.26
C ASN A 530 7.85 -47.85 -18.24
N TYR A 531 7.79 -48.43 -19.44
CA TYR A 531 6.80 -48.08 -20.46
C TYR A 531 5.34 -48.32 -20.08
N ASN A 532 5.09 -49.18 -19.08
CA ASN A 532 3.77 -49.44 -18.54
C ASN A 532 3.46 -48.62 -17.29
N SER A 533 4.43 -47.80 -16.82
CA SER A 533 4.20 -46.91 -15.70
C SER A 533 3.32 -45.75 -16.13
N LEU A 534 2.46 -45.34 -15.22
CA LEU A 534 1.63 -44.16 -15.36
C LEU A 534 2.04 -43.15 -14.29
N THR A 535 1.96 -41.89 -14.62
CA THR A 535 2.20 -40.80 -13.69
C THR A 535 1.01 -39.83 -13.65
N ASN A 536 0.92 -39.09 -12.58
CA ASN A 536 0.00 -37.97 -12.46
C ASN A 536 0.78 -36.67 -12.67
N LEU A 537 0.22 -35.77 -13.44
CA LEU A 537 0.80 -34.49 -13.73
C LEU A 537 -0.02 -33.42 -13.02
N ARG A 538 0.62 -32.66 -12.14
CA ARG A 538 0.02 -31.50 -11.43
C ARG A 538 0.54 -30.21 -12.00
N VAL A 539 -0.36 -29.30 -12.26
CA VAL A 539 -0.04 -27.95 -12.79
C VAL A 539 -0.25 -26.91 -11.68
N ASN A 540 0.80 -26.19 -11.34
CA ASN A 540 0.72 -25.12 -10.33
C ASN A 540 0.83 -23.78 -11.06
N ALA A 541 -0.31 -23.13 -11.25
CA ALA A 541 -0.41 -21.88 -11.98
C ALA A 541 -0.42 -20.66 -11.06
N ASN A 542 0.18 -19.57 -11.54
CA ASN A 542 0.14 -18.26 -10.92
C ASN A 542 0.08 -17.15 -12.00
N GLY A 543 -0.12 -15.90 -11.58
CA GLY A 543 -0.37 -14.80 -12.52
C GLY A 543 -1.76 -14.85 -13.16
N GLY A 544 -2.07 -13.99 -14.11
CA GLY A 544 -3.42 -13.87 -14.67
C GLY A 544 -4.47 -13.53 -13.60
N VAL A 545 -5.71 -13.90 -13.87
CA VAL A 545 -6.85 -13.70 -12.96
C VAL A 545 -7.50 -15.05 -12.66
N ALA A 546 -7.34 -15.52 -11.44
CA ALA A 546 -7.93 -16.79 -11.02
C ALA A 546 -9.48 -16.70 -10.97
N PRO A 547 -10.25 -17.81 -11.13
CA PRO A 547 -9.81 -19.20 -11.16
C PRO A 547 -9.21 -19.62 -12.49
N TYR A 548 -8.34 -20.65 -12.41
CA TYR A 548 -7.76 -21.25 -13.61
C TYR A 548 -8.53 -22.50 -14.02
N THR A 549 -8.51 -22.77 -15.33
CA THR A 549 -8.89 -24.05 -15.92
C THR A 549 -7.72 -24.60 -16.72
N TYR A 550 -7.61 -25.90 -16.77
CA TYR A 550 -6.46 -26.64 -17.28
C TYR A 550 -6.86 -27.56 -18.41
N GLN A 551 -6.07 -27.64 -19.45
CA GLN A 551 -6.31 -28.49 -20.59
C GLN A 551 -5.04 -29.32 -20.86
N LEU A 552 -5.22 -30.58 -21.16
CA LEU A 552 -4.19 -31.48 -21.65
C LEU A 552 -4.41 -31.74 -23.13
N ASN A 553 -3.43 -31.45 -23.97
CA ASN A 553 -3.51 -31.51 -25.42
C ASN A 553 -4.75 -30.71 -25.92
N ASP A 554 -5.55 -31.31 -26.81
CA ASP A 554 -6.78 -30.74 -27.36
C ASP A 554 -8.04 -31.18 -26.59
N GLY A 555 -7.90 -31.64 -25.33
CA GLY A 555 -9.01 -32.08 -24.48
C GLY A 555 -9.89 -30.94 -24.01
N ILE A 556 -10.84 -31.23 -23.12
CA ILE A 556 -11.74 -30.24 -22.51
C ILE A 556 -11.03 -29.53 -21.34
N TYR A 557 -11.23 -28.23 -21.19
CA TYR A 557 -10.78 -27.49 -20.01
C TYR A 557 -11.50 -27.99 -18.74
N GLN A 558 -10.74 -28.28 -17.69
CA GLN A 558 -11.23 -28.74 -16.38
C GLN A 558 -10.76 -27.79 -15.27
N SER A 559 -11.47 -27.77 -14.15
CA SER A 559 -11.07 -27.00 -12.96
C SER A 559 -9.97 -27.70 -12.14
N SER A 560 -9.89 -29.02 -12.23
CA SER A 560 -8.83 -29.78 -11.59
C SER A 560 -7.48 -29.51 -12.26
N ASN A 561 -6.47 -29.19 -11.48
CA ASN A 561 -5.09 -29.01 -11.94
C ASN A 561 -4.30 -30.32 -12.03
N LEU A 562 -4.98 -31.47 -11.89
CA LEU A 562 -4.38 -32.79 -11.87
C LEU A 562 -4.84 -33.59 -13.08
N PHE A 563 -3.88 -34.11 -13.83
CA PHE A 563 -4.09 -35.06 -14.92
C PHE A 563 -3.52 -36.41 -14.51
N ASN A 564 -4.37 -37.42 -14.48
CA ASN A 564 -4.03 -38.73 -13.96
C ASN A 564 -3.72 -39.75 -15.07
N ASN A 565 -2.95 -40.77 -14.70
CA ASN A 565 -2.71 -41.98 -15.53
C ASN A 565 -2.05 -41.64 -16.90
N LEU A 566 -1.11 -40.72 -16.92
CA LEU A 566 -0.39 -40.37 -18.13
C LEU A 566 0.80 -41.32 -18.36
N SER A 567 0.90 -41.84 -19.57
CA SER A 567 2.03 -42.66 -20.03
C SER A 567 3.20 -41.79 -20.49
N PHE A 568 4.30 -42.39 -20.89
CA PHE A 568 5.35 -41.67 -21.58
C PHE A 568 4.82 -41.04 -22.88
N GLY A 569 5.31 -39.85 -23.21
CA GLY A 569 4.87 -39.12 -24.40
C GLY A 569 5.02 -37.60 -24.28
N ASN A 570 4.67 -36.93 -25.37
CA ASN A 570 4.65 -35.48 -25.43
C ASN A 570 3.24 -35.01 -25.10
N TYR A 571 3.15 -34.04 -24.21
CA TYR A 571 1.89 -33.44 -23.79
C TYR A 571 1.97 -31.94 -23.89
N THR A 572 0.88 -31.33 -24.29
CA THR A 572 0.71 -29.87 -24.28
C THR A 572 -0.23 -29.54 -23.13
N ILE A 573 0.22 -28.69 -22.22
CA ILE A 573 -0.58 -28.17 -21.13
C ILE A 573 -0.97 -26.75 -21.46
N SER A 574 -2.26 -26.46 -21.39
CA SER A 574 -2.78 -25.09 -21.50
C SER A 574 -3.45 -24.72 -20.19
N VAL A 575 -3.11 -23.55 -19.66
CA VAL A 575 -3.75 -22.95 -18.51
C VAL A 575 -4.52 -21.73 -18.99
N LYS A 576 -5.80 -21.69 -18.69
CA LYS A 576 -6.67 -20.57 -19.01
C LYS A 576 -7.19 -19.96 -17.72
N ASP A 577 -7.12 -18.64 -17.61
CA ASP A 577 -7.60 -17.89 -16.44
C ASP A 577 -9.09 -17.49 -16.58
N ALA A 578 -9.61 -16.79 -15.56
CA ALA A 578 -11.00 -16.33 -15.54
C ALA A 578 -11.33 -15.29 -16.63
N ASN A 579 -10.34 -14.56 -17.11
CA ASN A 579 -10.49 -13.60 -18.20
C ASN A 579 -10.37 -14.24 -19.59
N GLY A 580 -10.09 -15.54 -19.65
CA GLY A 580 -9.93 -16.29 -20.89
C GLY A 580 -8.50 -16.24 -21.45
N CYS A 581 -7.54 -15.66 -20.75
CA CYS A 581 -6.14 -15.64 -21.16
C CYS A 581 -5.54 -17.04 -21.08
N ILE A 582 -4.70 -17.40 -22.03
CA ILE A 582 -4.15 -18.76 -22.13
C ILE A 582 -2.62 -18.69 -22.14
N SER A 583 -2.02 -19.56 -21.35
CA SER A 583 -0.58 -19.87 -21.42
C SER A 583 -0.41 -21.36 -21.69
N THR A 584 0.51 -21.69 -22.58
CA THR A 584 0.70 -23.07 -23.04
C THR A 584 2.17 -23.49 -22.91
N GLN A 585 2.41 -24.69 -22.43
CA GLN A 585 3.73 -25.29 -22.30
C GLN A 585 3.70 -26.76 -22.72
N GLN A 586 4.78 -27.20 -23.37
CA GLN A 586 4.98 -28.63 -23.67
C GLN A 586 5.74 -29.31 -22.54
N VAL A 587 5.34 -30.52 -22.21
CA VAL A 587 6.03 -31.42 -21.29
C VAL A 587 6.24 -32.78 -21.93
N ILE A 588 7.42 -33.33 -21.72
CA ILE A 588 7.77 -34.64 -22.21
C ILE A 588 7.92 -35.57 -21.00
N LEU A 589 7.04 -36.55 -20.92
CA LEU A 589 7.15 -37.62 -19.92
C LEU A 589 8.04 -38.70 -20.47
N VAL A 590 9.23 -38.82 -19.91
CA VAL A 590 10.24 -39.78 -20.33
C VAL A 590 10.37 -40.93 -19.32
N VAL A 591 10.71 -42.12 -19.83
CA VAL A 591 11.06 -43.27 -18.99
C VAL A 591 12.57 -43.21 -18.75
N THR A 592 12.99 -43.10 -17.49
CA THR A 592 14.41 -42.94 -17.12
C THR A 592 15.14 -44.24 -16.84
N SER A 593 14.86 -45.28 -17.48
CA SER A 593 15.58 -46.55 -17.50
C SER A 593 14.65 -47.73 -17.38
N ILE A 594 14.67 -48.56 -18.41
CA ILE A 594 14.64 -50.01 -18.12
C ILE A 594 15.49 -50.75 -19.14
N THR A 595 16.50 -51.31 -18.61
CA THR A 595 17.05 -52.51 -19.20
C THR A 595 16.57 -53.69 -18.35
N THR A 596 15.69 -54.48 -18.87
CA THR A 596 15.50 -55.88 -18.42
C THR A 596 16.66 -56.75 -18.88
N ASP A 597 17.59 -56.18 -19.69
CA ASP A 597 18.79 -56.84 -20.15
C ASP A 597 20.03 -56.07 -19.61
N PRO A 598 20.76 -56.63 -18.64
CA PRO A 598 21.98 -56.00 -18.09
C PRO A 598 23.07 -55.74 -19.12
N ASP A 599 23.02 -56.36 -20.32
CA ASP A 599 23.98 -56.18 -21.38
C ASP A 599 23.66 -55.03 -22.34
N LYS A 600 22.45 -54.45 -22.27
CA LYS A 600 21.98 -53.31 -23.13
C LYS A 600 21.86 -51.97 -22.41
N LYS A 601 22.60 -51.72 -21.36
CA LYS A 601 22.58 -50.47 -20.63
C LYS A 601 23.30 -49.36 -21.41
N LEU A 602 22.54 -48.34 -21.86
CA LEU A 602 23.10 -47.08 -22.35
C LEU A 602 23.68 -46.28 -21.19
N THR A 603 24.96 -45.95 -21.21
CA THR A 603 25.57 -45.09 -20.20
C THR A 603 26.25 -43.89 -20.88
N LEU A 604 25.80 -42.71 -20.55
CA LEU A 604 26.34 -41.46 -21.06
C LEU A 604 27.23 -40.82 -20.00
N ARG A 605 28.35 -40.25 -20.42
CA ARG A 605 29.15 -39.32 -19.62
C ARG A 605 29.06 -37.93 -20.22
N ILE A 606 28.68 -36.98 -19.39
CA ILE A 606 28.51 -35.58 -19.76
C ILE A 606 29.48 -34.76 -18.95
N THR A 607 30.37 -34.06 -19.62
CA THR A 607 31.39 -33.22 -18.97
C THR A 607 31.64 -31.92 -19.75
N PRO A 608 31.78 -30.80 -19.06
CA PRO A 608 31.42 -30.55 -17.67
C PRO A 608 29.90 -30.47 -17.48
N ASN A 609 29.38 -30.82 -16.30
CA ASN A 609 28.00 -30.63 -15.93
C ASN A 609 27.94 -30.45 -14.39
N PRO A 610 27.71 -29.25 -13.87
CA PRO A 610 27.35 -28.00 -14.59
C PRO A 610 28.43 -27.46 -15.55
N SER A 611 28.03 -26.62 -16.51
CA SER A 611 28.90 -26.02 -17.49
C SER A 611 28.61 -24.53 -17.72
N ASN A 612 29.67 -23.74 -17.79
CA ASN A 612 29.58 -22.31 -18.15
C ASN A 612 29.85 -22.05 -19.65
N ASN A 613 30.25 -23.07 -20.42
CA ASN A 613 30.52 -22.92 -21.83
C ASN A 613 29.76 -23.97 -22.67
N TYR A 614 30.28 -25.18 -22.81
CA TYR A 614 29.67 -26.25 -23.60
C TYR A 614 29.59 -27.54 -22.79
N PHE A 615 28.76 -28.47 -23.25
CA PHE A 615 28.65 -29.82 -22.75
C PHE A 615 29.25 -30.79 -23.80
N THR A 616 29.95 -31.76 -23.31
CA THR A 616 30.47 -32.86 -24.14
C THR A 616 29.82 -34.15 -23.66
N VAL A 617 29.19 -34.87 -24.58
CA VAL A 617 28.52 -36.15 -24.31
C VAL A 617 29.30 -37.27 -24.98
N ASN A 618 29.68 -38.24 -24.18
CA ASN A 618 30.35 -39.48 -24.64
C ASN A 618 29.53 -40.68 -24.18
N THR A 619 29.38 -41.66 -25.07
CA THR A 619 28.82 -42.96 -24.71
C THR A 619 29.93 -43.80 -24.06
N ILE A 620 29.73 -44.22 -22.78
CA ILE A 620 30.72 -44.99 -22.04
C ILE A 620 30.53 -46.50 -22.25
N LYS A 621 29.29 -46.97 -22.40
CA LYS A 621 28.98 -48.40 -22.50
C LYS A 621 27.71 -48.61 -23.31
N TYR A 622 27.81 -49.23 -24.43
CA TYR A 622 26.74 -49.88 -25.18
C TYR A 622 27.31 -51.08 -25.89
N LYS A 623 26.87 -52.28 -25.56
CA LYS A 623 27.42 -53.53 -26.14
C LYS A 623 26.75 -53.79 -27.48
N GLY A 624 27.43 -53.45 -28.56
CA GLY A 624 26.99 -53.71 -29.94
C GLY A 624 27.75 -52.83 -30.93
N SER A 625 27.76 -53.22 -32.18
CA SER A 625 28.35 -52.48 -33.28
C SER A 625 27.73 -51.08 -33.39
N PHE A 626 28.46 -50.13 -33.96
CA PHE A 626 28.08 -48.75 -34.25
C PHE A 626 26.58 -48.58 -34.59
N VAL A 627 25.75 -48.22 -33.58
CA VAL A 627 24.30 -47.98 -33.75
C VAL A 627 24.01 -46.49 -33.81
N THR A 628 22.99 -46.16 -34.55
CA THR A 628 22.56 -44.78 -34.64
C THR A 628 21.94 -44.33 -33.32
N MET A 629 22.42 -43.23 -32.79
CA MET A 629 21.92 -42.53 -31.60
C MET A 629 21.25 -41.23 -32.00
N ASN A 630 20.07 -40.97 -31.47
CA ASN A 630 19.42 -39.68 -31.54
C ASN A 630 19.61 -38.95 -30.20
N LEU A 631 20.07 -37.70 -30.28
CA LEU A 631 20.25 -36.80 -29.13
C LEU A 631 19.39 -35.58 -29.30
N ASN A 632 18.54 -35.29 -28.31
CA ASN A 632 17.80 -34.06 -28.25
C ASN A 632 18.02 -33.39 -26.88
N VAL A 633 18.23 -32.08 -26.88
CA VAL A 633 18.30 -31.29 -25.67
C VAL A 633 17.12 -30.36 -25.64
N TYR A 634 16.42 -30.35 -24.50
CA TYR A 634 15.22 -29.55 -24.25
C TYR A 634 15.54 -28.50 -23.20
N ASN A 635 15.02 -27.30 -23.38
CA ASN A 635 15.04 -26.26 -22.36
C ASN A 635 13.92 -26.49 -21.32
N ALA A 636 13.82 -25.60 -20.31
CA ALA A 636 12.79 -25.66 -19.27
C ALA A 636 11.35 -25.53 -19.80
N PHE A 637 11.19 -25.04 -21.04
CA PHE A 637 9.90 -24.89 -21.70
C PHE A 637 9.54 -26.09 -22.63
N GLY A 638 10.35 -27.14 -22.61
CA GLY A 638 10.14 -28.33 -23.45
C GLY A 638 10.51 -28.17 -24.93
N GLN A 639 11.11 -27.04 -25.31
CA GLN A 639 11.56 -26.80 -26.68
C GLN A 639 12.90 -27.50 -26.96
N VAL A 640 13.04 -28.09 -28.13
CA VAL A 640 14.31 -28.65 -28.56
C VAL A 640 15.29 -27.51 -28.91
N VAL A 641 16.35 -27.39 -28.14
CA VAL A 641 17.42 -26.38 -28.33
C VAL A 641 18.67 -26.96 -29.00
N TYR A 642 18.77 -28.28 -29.07
CA TYR A 642 19.82 -28.99 -29.83
C TYR A 642 19.29 -30.37 -30.22
N SER A 643 19.60 -30.79 -31.45
CA SER A 643 19.31 -32.13 -31.96
C SER A 643 20.48 -32.64 -32.77
N ALA A 644 20.85 -33.89 -32.56
CA ALA A 644 21.86 -34.56 -33.35
C ALA A 644 21.50 -36.03 -33.57
N ARG A 645 21.86 -36.58 -34.73
CA ARG A 645 21.73 -37.98 -35.05
C ARG A 645 23.04 -38.48 -35.59
N GLY A 646 23.60 -39.52 -35.02
CA GLY A 646 24.88 -40.06 -35.42
C GLY A 646 25.21 -41.36 -34.70
N LEU A 647 26.48 -41.81 -34.75
CA LEU A 647 26.87 -43.08 -34.15
C LEU A 647 27.06 -42.98 -32.63
N SER A 648 26.79 -44.06 -31.92
CA SER A 648 26.84 -44.11 -30.46
C SER A 648 28.23 -43.98 -29.84
N ASN A 649 29.30 -44.06 -30.64
CA ASN A 649 30.70 -43.94 -30.21
C ASN A 649 31.33 -42.57 -30.55
N VAL A 650 30.52 -41.62 -31.04
CA VAL A 650 30.98 -40.29 -31.39
C VAL A 650 30.74 -39.34 -30.22
N THR A 651 31.66 -38.42 -30.02
CA THR A 651 31.55 -37.35 -29.05
C THR A 651 30.70 -36.22 -29.62
N TYR A 652 29.67 -35.81 -28.89
CA TYR A 652 28.81 -34.67 -29.23
C TYR A 652 29.10 -33.50 -28.32
N THR A 653 29.32 -32.32 -28.90
CA THR A 653 29.57 -31.09 -28.16
C THR A 653 28.52 -30.05 -28.54
N PHE A 654 27.87 -29.45 -27.53
CA PHE A 654 26.77 -28.47 -27.71
C PHE A 654 26.65 -27.54 -26.52
N GLY A 655 25.78 -26.55 -26.63
CA GLY A 655 25.40 -25.70 -25.52
C GLY A 655 26.26 -24.46 -25.32
N ALA A 656 27.18 -24.12 -26.24
CA ALA A 656 27.94 -22.88 -26.16
C ALA A 656 27.05 -21.65 -26.12
N ASN A 657 25.96 -21.67 -26.89
CA ASN A 657 24.99 -20.57 -26.99
C ASN A 657 23.74 -20.76 -26.10
N PHE A 658 23.77 -21.73 -25.18
CA PHE A 658 22.66 -21.89 -24.25
C PHE A 658 22.69 -20.79 -23.20
N ILE A 659 21.51 -20.21 -22.86
CA ILE A 659 21.37 -19.29 -21.73
C ILE A 659 21.50 -20.05 -20.41
N PRO A 660 21.96 -19.42 -19.32
CA PRO A 660 21.99 -20.06 -18.00
C PRO A 660 20.64 -20.65 -17.61
N GLY A 661 20.66 -21.90 -17.14
CA GLY A 661 19.42 -22.60 -16.78
C GLY A 661 19.52 -24.11 -16.76
N ASN A 662 18.40 -24.78 -16.54
CA ASN A 662 18.28 -26.24 -16.55
C ASN A 662 17.83 -26.74 -17.94
N TYR A 663 18.44 -27.81 -18.37
CA TYR A 663 18.12 -28.49 -19.62
C TYR A 663 18.03 -30.01 -19.40
N VAL A 664 17.36 -30.68 -20.29
CA VAL A 664 17.29 -32.16 -20.29
C VAL A 664 17.83 -32.69 -21.60
N LEU A 665 18.90 -33.48 -21.54
CA LEU A 665 19.37 -34.28 -22.66
C LEU A 665 18.64 -35.59 -22.69
N VAL A 666 18.08 -35.95 -23.82
CA VAL A 666 17.47 -37.25 -24.09
C VAL A 666 18.28 -37.93 -25.20
N ALA A 667 18.83 -39.04 -24.88
CA ALA A 667 19.56 -39.92 -25.85
C ALA A 667 18.78 -41.20 -26.08
N GLN A 668 18.61 -41.56 -27.33
CA GLN A 668 17.91 -42.78 -27.76
C GLN A 668 18.78 -43.62 -28.69
N VAL A 669 18.94 -44.90 -28.35
CA VAL A 669 19.67 -45.88 -29.12
C VAL A 669 18.90 -47.19 -29.10
N ASP A 670 18.54 -47.72 -30.25
CA ASP A 670 17.95 -49.07 -30.42
C ASP A 670 16.84 -49.39 -29.42
N GLY A 671 15.88 -48.45 -29.24
CA GLY A 671 14.76 -48.56 -28.30
C GLY A 671 15.12 -48.26 -26.84
N THR A 672 16.39 -48.06 -26.50
CA THR A 672 16.82 -47.63 -25.15
C THR A 672 16.91 -46.13 -25.09
N VAL A 673 16.31 -45.52 -24.06
CA VAL A 673 16.29 -44.08 -23.83
C VAL A 673 16.98 -43.77 -22.50
N GLN A 674 17.86 -42.77 -22.50
CA GLN A 674 18.44 -42.21 -21.29
C GLN A 674 18.22 -40.70 -21.28
N ALA A 675 17.72 -40.18 -20.17
CA ALA A 675 17.60 -38.75 -19.94
C ALA A 675 18.59 -38.30 -18.85
N VAL A 676 19.20 -37.13 -19.05
CA VAL A 676 20.19 -36.58 -18.14
C VAL A 676 19.92 -35.07 -17.97
N LYS A 677 19.85 -34.62 -16.74
CA LYS A 677 19.73 -33.19 -16.42
C LYS A 677 21.09 -32.49 -16.70
N LEU A 678 21.03 -31.38 -17.39
CA LEU A 678 22.16 -30.49 -17.65
C LEU A 678 21.91 -29.17 -16.91
N VAL A 679 22.97 -28.58 -16.41
CA VAL A 679 22.92 -27.26 -15.76
C VAL A 679 23.93 -26.35 -16.50
N LYS A 680 23.40 -25.32 -17.16
CA LYS A 680 24.16 -24.23 -17.76
C LYS A 680 24.28 -23.11 -16.72
N LEU A 681 25.51 -22.70 -16.43
CA LEU A 681 25.86 -21.65 -15.49
C LEU A 681 25.93 -20.28 -16.17
#